data_e4b2d3fc42f9ee2bc19f400ec1a3ad05
#
_entry.id   e4b2d3fc42f9ee2bc19f400ec1a3ad05
#
_cell.length_a   1.000
_cell.length_b   1.000
_cell.length_c   1.000
_cell.angle_alpha   90.00
_cell.angle_beta   90.00
_cell.angle_gamma   90.00
#
_symmetry.space_group_name_H-M   'P 1'
#
loop_
_entity.id
_entity.type
_entity.pdbx_description
1 polymer ?
#
loop_
_entity_poly.entity_id
_entity_poly.type
_entity_poly.pdbx_seq_one_letter_code
_entity_poly.pdbx_strand_id
1 'polypeptide(L)'
;MPTPARTAAEIRRAFIAFFEEKCAHTMVPSSPAIPFDDPTLLFANAGMNQFKDVFLGRGTRNYTRAVNTQKCIRAGGKHNDLEDVGRDTYHHTFFEMLGNWSLGDYFKQEAITWAFELLTKVYGVDPNRLYATWCAGDPKQGVEPDHESRDLWLKYLPADHVIPGSMKDNFWEMGETGPCGPCTEIHFDRIGGRNASELVNTGDPDVLEIWNLVFIQFNREPGGKLTSLPAKHVDTGMGLERLVSVLQDKRSNYDTDIFGPIFELTRTVTGARAYGGKLEDAIDTAYRVIADHVRCLSIAVADGAAPGNEGRNYVLRRILRRAIRAGHQHLGAREPFIYKLVPAVVTTLGDTFPSLVQQASRVVHAIREEEIAFGKTLDRGIALFDEAAKRAGAGKKISAQDAFSLHDTFGFPIDLTQVMAEERGMTVDVAGYEALMEAARERSREGGTKAEGMHMPPPDVLEKLRTALHVHATDDSARDGAKPTNADVAAIWDGHALVNKAVEEQRVAIIARKTPFYAEGGGQVGDSGMIELQGGAGRTHRFKVEDTQRAGEFVLHVGRLEHGTVAVGEHATLTVERSRRERIAANHTGTHLMNHALREVLGGEVEQRGSLVADDRLRFDFTHPKAMSHEELAKVEMLVNAKIAKTMVVDAQVVPLELAKAINGVRAVFGERYPDPVRVVSIGATVPDLLADPSNARWRECSVEFCGGTHTRSSEEVQHFAILSEGASSAGIRRIFAVTGTAAHAAAASAANLEQRLAAARKLEGEALTEEVTAIASALTELPVSVVFRHRVEPAVVELREKAKEWRKAQEGANREVVVAQAREIAERASGLFIVESVTGADPAALLSALSAVRAKRADSAILLMSADMEGGKVSIAADVPKALQDKGLKAGDWARAAAEACGGKGGGRPDFAQAGGREPAKLPDALRAAKAFAGARLGA
;
A
#
# COMPACT_ATOMS: atom_id res chain seq x y z
N MET A 1 -7.61 24.32 -51.41
CA MET A 1 -6.58 23.68 -50.59
C MET A 1 -7.30 23.01 -49.44
N PRO A 2 -7.00 21.77 -49.08
CA PRO A 2 -7.60 21.18 -47.90
C PRO A 2 -7.27 22.05 -46.68
N THR A 3 -8.27 22.36 -45.87
CA THR A 3 -8.06 23.08 -44.63
C THR A 3 -7.07 22.30 -43.81
N PRO A 4 -5.99 22.91 -43.21
CA PRO A 4 -5.06 22.17 -42.41
C PRO A 4 -5.81 21.46 -41.26
N ALA A 5 -5.46 20.21 -40.98
CA ALA A 5 -6.10 19.42 -39.91
C ALA A 5 -5.96 20.18 -38.58
N ARG A 6 -7.06 20.34 -37.85
CA ARG A 6 -7.05 21.01 -36.54
C ARG A 6 -6.26 20.18 -35.53
N THR A 7 -5.48 20.84 -34.70
CA THR A 7 -4.78 20.21 -33.59
C THR A 7 -5.77 19.80 -32.47
N ALA A 8 -5.39 18.86 -31.62
CA ALA A 8 -6.18 18.46 -30.46
C ALA A 8 -6.50 19.68 -29.55
N ALA A 9 -5.57 20.59 -29.37
CA ALA A 9 -5.76 21.82 -28.60
C ALA A 9 -6.81 22.75 -29.24
N GLU A 10 -6.84 22.88 -30.56
CA GLU A 10 -7.86 23.67 -31.28
C GLU A 10 -9.24 23.04 -31.20
N ILE A 11 -9.31 21.72 -31.31
CA ILE A 11 -10.57 20.95 -31.19
C ILE A 11 -11.15 21.13 -29.78
N ARG A 12 -10.33 20.98 -28.74
CA ARG A 12 -10.74 21.18 -27.35
C ARG A 12 -11.26 22.61 -27.10
N ARG A 13 -10.53 23.61 -27.56
CA ARG A 13 -10.95 25.03 -27.45
C ARG A 13 -12.27 25.31 -28.16
N ALA A 14 -12.45 24.75 -29.36
CA ALA A 14 -13.67 24.94 -30.12
C ALA A 14 -14.91 24.32 -29.43
N PHE A 15 -14.74 23.17 -28.75
CA PHE A 15 -15.79 22.57 -27.93
C PHE A 15 -16.22 23.51 -26.79
N ILE A 16 -15.25 23.96 -26.00
CA ILE A 16 -15.50 24.81 -24.83
C ILE A 16 -16.15 26.13 -25.28
N ALA A 17 -15.55 26.79 -26.28
CA ALA A 17 -16.07 28.06 -26.81
C ALA A 17 -17.51 27.95 -27.35
N PHE A 18 -17.84 26.86 -28.05
CA PHE A 18 -19.21 26.65 -28.54
C PHE A 18 -20.21 26.61 -27.39
N PHE A 19 -19.94 25.90 -26.31
CA PHE A 19 -20.86 25.77 -25.19
C PHE A 19 -20.88 27.03 -24.33
N GLU A 20 -19.75 27.73 -24.15
CA GLU A 20 -19.71 29.01 -23.41
C GLU A 20 -20.43 30.12 -24.16
N GLU A 21 -20.03 30.38 -25.39
CA GLU A 21 -20.46 31.56 -26.13
C GLU A 21 -21.86 31.43 -26.72
N LYS A 22 -22.23 30.24 -27.21
CA LYS A 22 -23.50 30.02 -27.85
C LYS A 22 -24.55 29.41 -26.92
N CYS A 23 -24.19 28.53 -26.02
CA CYS A 23 -25.11 27.78 -25.17
C CYS A 23 -25.12 28.24 -23.73
N ALA A 24 -24.42 29.33 -23.40
CA ALA A 24 -24.36 29.97 -22.07
C ALA A 24 -23.95 28.99 -20.94
N HIS A 25 -23.01 28.09 -21.21
CA HIS A 25 -22.43 27.23 -20.20
C HIS A 25 -21.29 27.93 -19.46
N THR A 26 -21.10 27.62 -18.20
CA THR A 26 -19.95 28.07 -17.41
C THR A 26 -18.82 27.07 -17.58
N MET A 27 -17.63 27.50 -17.98
CA MET A 27 -16.43 26.68 -17.99
C MET A 27 -16.02 26.37 -16.55
N VAL A 28 -15.92 25.11 -16.21
CA VAL A 28 -15.51 24.65 -14.88
C VAL A 28 -14.22 23.82 -14.98
N PRO A 29 -13.28 23.94 -14.03
CA PRO A 29 -12.07 23.14 -14.06
C PRO A 29 -12.37 21.64 -14.02
N SER A 30 -11.48 20.83 -14.63
CA SER A 30 -11.50 19.39 -14.44
C SER A 30 -11.34 19.04 -12.96
N SER A 31 -12.18 18.16 -12.44
CA SER A 31 -11.89 17.56 -11.13
C SER A 31 -10.62 16.68 -11.22
N PRO A 32 -9.95 16.40 -10.09
CA PRO A 32 -8.86 15.44 -10.07
C PRO A 32 -9.31 14.08 -10.62
N ALA A 33 -8.42 13.38 -11.32
CA ALA A 33 -8.65 12.00 -11.73
C ALA A 33 -8.76 11.04 -10.52
N ILE A 34 -8.36 11.52 -9.35
CA ILE A 34 -8.44 10.81 -8.07
C ILE A 34 -9.60 11.37 -7.26
N PRO A 35 -10.75 10.67 -7.16
CA PRO A 35 -11.88 11.12 -6.37
C PRO A 35 -11.60 10.84 -4.88
N PHE A 36 -11.16 11.86 -4.14
CA PHE A 36 -10.84 11.72 -2.71
C PHE A 36 -12.10 11.66 -1.83
N ASP A 37 -13.20 12.19 -2.31
CA ASP A 37 -14.48 12.30 -1.61
C ASP A 37 -15.48 11.19 -1.97
N ASP A 38 -15.14 10.28 -2.88
CA ASP A 38 -15.97 9.12 -3.24
C ASP A 38 -15.18 7.81 -3.10
N PRO A 39 -15.34 7.07 -1.98
CA PRO A 39 -14.64 5.82 -1.75
C PRO A 39 -15.13 4.68 -2.65
N THR A 40 -16.26 4.85 -3.34
CA THR A 40 -16.82 3.85 -4.26
C THR A 40 -16.10 3.81 -5.61
N LEU A 41 -15.31 4.85 -5.92
CA LEU A 41 -14.58 4.98 -7.17
C LEU A 41 -13.06 4.93 -6.94
N LEU A 42 -12.37 4.13 -7.72
CA LEU A 42 -10.90 4.12 -7.75
C LEU A 42 -10.37 5.38 -8.45
N PHE A 43 -10.99 5.76 -9.56
CA PHE A 43 -10.65 6.91 -10.41
C PHE A 43 -11.91 7.58 -10.92
N ALA A 44 -11.80 8.84 -11.29
CA ALA A 44 -12.86 9.53 -12.05
C ALA A 44 -12.97 8.88 -13.43
N ASN A 45 -14.09 8.22 -13.70
CA ASN A 45 -14.35 7.45 -14.93
C ASN A 45 -15.25 8.19 -15.93
N ALA A 46 -15.86 9.31 -15.50
CA ALA A 46 -16.75 10.14 -16.30
C ALA A 46 -16.73 11.59 -15.80
N GLY A 47 -17.13 12.52 -16.67
CA GLY A 47 -17.17 13.95 -16.35
C GLY A 47 -18.18 14.32 -15.27
N MET A 48 -19.25 13.54 -15.14
CA MET A 48 -20.31 13.77 -14.16
C MET A 48 -19.88 13.52 -12.70
N ASN A 49 -18.77 12.83 -12.45
CA ASN A 49 -18.41 12.46 -11.08
C ASN A 49 -18.36 13.65 -10.12
N GLN A 50 -17.92 14.82 -10.61
CA GLN A 50 -17.88 16.06 -9.84
C GLN A 50 -19.25 16.70 -9.56
N PHE A 51 -20.32 16.26 -10.22
CA PHE A 51 -21.68 16.77 -10.09
C PHE A 51 -22.64 15.78 -9.43
N LYS A 52 -22.15 14.61 -8.97
CA LYS A 52 -22.94 13.54 -8.34
C LYS A 52 -23.84 14.03 -7.21
N ASP A 53 -23.35 14.93 -6.38
CA ASP A 53 -24.08 15.52 -5.27
C ASP A 53 -25.28 16.37 -5.76
N VAL A 54 -25.08 17.13 -6.83
CA VAL A 54 -26.15 17.96 -7.44
C VAL A 54 -27.22 17.08 -8.08
N PHE A 55 -26.83 16.05 -8.84
CA PHE A 55 -27.75 15.12 -9.46
C PHE A 55 -28.63 14.39 -8.42
N LEU A 56 -28.07 14.07 -7.27
CA LEU A 56 -28.81 13.47 -6.15
C LEU A 56 -29.61 14.49 -5.31
N GLY A 57 -29.63 15.77 -5.69
CA GLY A 57 -30.33 16.83 -4.95
C GLY A 57 -29.69 17.18 -3.59
N ARG A 58 -28.43 16.83 -3.38
CA ARG A 58 -27.69 17.05 -2.12
C ARG A 58 -26.75 18.24 -2.14
N GLY A 59 -26.48 18.81 -3.32
CA GLY A 59 -25.58 19.94 -3.53
C GLY A 59 -26.19 21.00 -4.41
N THR A 60 -25.62 22.21 -4.37
CA THR A 60 -25.98 23.33 -5.25
C THR A 60 -24.74 23.92 -5.90
N ARG A 61 -24.91 24.56 -7.05
CA ARG A 61 -23.88 25.33 -7.75
C ARG A 61 -24.44 26.73 -8.04
N ASN A 62 -23.57 27.69 -8.28
CA ASN A 62 -23.95 29.05 -8.73
C ASN A 62 -24.17 29.13 -10.25
N TYR A 63 -24.22 28.00 -10.93
CA TYR A 63 -24.51 27.84 -12.35
C TYR A 63 -25.39 26.61 -12.55
N THR A 64 -26.18 26.62 -13.64
CA THR A 64 -27.05 25.49 -14.05
C THR A 64 -26.53 24.75 -15.28
N ARG A 65 -25.56 25.33 -15.98
CA ARG A 65 -24.92 24.75 -17.18
C ARG A 65 -23.41 24.77 -17.00
N ALA A 66 -22.76 23.65 -17.24
CA ALA A 66 -21.31 23.53 -17.12
C ALA A 66 -20.70 22.90 -18.37
N VAL A 67 -19.45 23.28 -18.68
CA VAL A 67 -18.65 22.70 -19.77
C VAL A 67 -17.22 22.55 -19.32
N ASN A 68 -16.55 21.45 -19.67
CA ASN A 68 -15.10 21.30 -19.54
C ASN A 68 -14.50 20.17 -20.38
N THR A 69 -13.18 19.99 -20.20
CA THR A 69 -12.49 18.73 -20.50
C THR A 69 -12.11 18.06 -19.20
N GLN A 70 -12.61 16.86 -18.96
CA GLN A 70 -12.41 16.11 -17.70
C GLN A 70 -11.36 15.03 -17.87
N LYS A 71 -10.44 14.95 -16.90
CA LYS A 71 -9.49 13.84 -16.76
C LYS A 71 -10.24 12.58 -16.34
N CYS A 72 -10.22 11.55 -17.19
CA CYS A 72 -10.85 10.26 -16.92
C CYS A 72 -9.83 9.12 -16.96
N ILE A 73 -9.92 8.20 -15.99
CA ILE A 73 -9.11 6.98 -15.94
C ILE A 73 -10.03 5.77 -15.83
N ARG A 74 -9.91 4.84 -16.80
CA ARG A 74 -10.61 3.56 -16.86
C ARG A 74 -9.61 2.40 -16.82
N ALA A 75 -9.16 2.03 -15.61
CA ALA A 75 -8.15 1.00 -15.39
C ALA A 75 -8.52 0.04 -14.23
N GLY A 76 -9.81 -0.08 -13.92
CA GLY A 76 -10.34 -0.94 -12.87
C GLY A 76 -11.78 -0.62 -12.49
N GLY A 77 -12.44 -1.53 -11.78
CA GLY A 77 -13.87 -1.41 -11.44
C GLY A 77 -14.78 -1.79 -12.60
N LYS A 78 -15.98 -1.18 -12.67
CA LYS A 78 -16.99 -1.46 -13.71
C LYS A 78 -16.50 -1.08 -15.12
N HIS A 79 -15.68 -0.03 -15.22
CA HIS A 79 -15.09 0.44 -16.48
C HIS A 79 -13.58 0.17 -16.45
N ASN A 80 -13.11 -0.78 -17.25
CA ASN A 80 -11.71 -1.21 -17.25
C ASN A 80 -11.24 -1.50 -18.68
N ASP A 81 -10.51 -0.56 -19.27
CA ASP A 81 -10.00 -0.63 -20.64
C ASP A 81 -8.52 -1.09 -20.70
N LEU A 82 -7.90 -1.40 -19.53
CA LEU A 82 -6.46 -1.67 -19.42
C LEU A 82 -5.97 -2.80 -20.34
N GLU A 83 -6.77 -3.86 -20.52
CA GLU A 83 -6.38 -5.04 -21.32
C GLU A 83 -6.43 -4.79 -22.82
N ASP A 84 -7.31 -3.88 -23.26
CA ASP A 84 -7.51 -3.53 -24.67
C ASP A 84 -6.46 -2.52 -25.16
N VAL A 85 -5.86 -1.74 -24.24
CA VAL A 85 -4.83 -0.75 -24.56
C VAL A 85 -3.65 -1.38 -25.31
N GLY A 86 -3.38 -0.82 -26.49
CA GLY A 86 -2.32 -1.29 -27.40
C GLY A 86 -2.73 -2.41 -28.34
N ARG A 87 -3.86 -3.12 -28.05
CA ARG A 87 -4.37 -4.21 -28.88
C ARG A 87 -5.38 -3.73 -29.93
N ASP A 88 -6.00 -2.58 -29.69
CA ASP A 88 -6.88 -1.91 -30.63
C ASP A 88 -6.44 -0.48 -30.94
N THR A 89 -7.27 0.30 -31.61
CA THR A 89 -6.94 1.62 -32.14
C THR A 89 -7.53 2.77 -31.32
N TYR A 90 -8.35 2.52 -30.28
CA TYR A 90 -9.16 3.57 -29.65
C TYR A 90 -9.37 3.46 -28.14
N HIS A 91 -8.97 2.37 -27.46
CA HIS A 91 -9.05 2.30 -25.99
C HIS A 91 -7.81 2.90 -25.30
N HIS A 92 -8.07 3.56 -24.18
CA HIS A 92 -7.06 4.25 -23.38
C HIS A 92 -7.32 4.07 -21.88
N THR A 93 -6.25 3.92 -21.07
CA THR A 93 -6.39 3.96 -19.60
C THR A 93 -6.69 5.37 -19.11
N PHE A 94 -6.07 6.39 -19.72
CA PHE A 94 -6.37 7.80 -19.51
C PHE A 94 -6.82 8.45 -20.81
N PHE A 95 -7.92 9.18 -20.74
CA PHE A 95 -8.42 9.99 -21.87
C PHE A 95 -9.06 11.28 -21.37
N GLU A 96 -9.15 12.26 -22.25
CA GLU A 96 -9.90 13.49 -22.00
C GLU A 96 -11.36 13.31 -22.43
N MET A 97 -12.28 13.53 -21.48
CA MET A 97 -13.70 13.55 -21.78
C MET A 97 -14.17 15.01 -21.90
N LEU A 98 -14.51 15.42 -23.12
CA LEU A 98 -15.21 16.70 -23.33
C LEU A 98 -16.65 16.54 -22.89
N GLY A 99 -17.11 17.35 -21.96
CA GLY A 99 -18.44 17.23 -21.40
C GLY A 99 -19.17 18.54 -21.29
N ASN A 100 -20.48 18.49 -21.47
CA ASN A 100 -21.41 19.57 -21.15
C ASN A 100 -22.56 19.01 -20.31
N TRP A 101 -22.94 19.77 -19.28
CA TRP A 101 -23.90 19.34 -18.26
C TRP A 101 -25.03 20.32 -18.09
N SER A 102 -26.27 19.78 -17.92
CA SER A 102 -27.43 20.51 -17.43
C SER A 102 -27.73 20.07 -16.00
N LEU A 103 -27.75 21.01 -15.10
CA LEU A 103 -28.08 20.79 -13.69
C LEU A 103 -29.55 21.20 -13.44
N GLY A 104 -30.49 20.54 -14.16
CA GLY A 104 -31.91 20.80 -14.07
C GLY A 104 -32.40 21.97 -14.93
N ASP A 105 -31.66 22.38 -15.96
CA ASP A 105 -32.01 23.53 -16.83
C ASP A 105 -32.58 23.05 -18.19
N TYR A 106 -31.76 22.46 -19.05
CA TYR A 106 -32.18 21.93 -20.33
C TYR A 106 -32.17 20.39 -20.35
N PHE A 107 -32.78 19.81 -21.40
CA PHE A 107 -32.86 18.35 -21.52
C PHE A 107 -32.58 17.88 -22.96
N LYS A 108 -33.25 16.83 -23.43
CA LYS A 108 -32.97 16.11 -24.65
C LYS A 108 -32.94 16.97 -25.92
N GLN A 109 -33.90 17.88 -26.07
CA GLN A 109 -34.04 18.68 -27.31
C GLN A 109 -32.80 19.55 -27.55
N GLU A 110 -32.39 20.31 -26.55
CA GLU A 110 -31.22 21.17 -26.62
C GLU A 110 -29.94 20.36 -26.76
N ALA A 111 -29.77 19.29 -25.96
CA ALA A 111 -28.59 18.43 -25.99
C ALA A 111 -28.36 17.84 -27.40
N ILE A 112 -29.38 17.24 -28.00
CA ILE A 112 -29.30 16.63 -29.34
C ILE A 112 -29.06 17.69 -30.42
N THR A 113 -29.80 18.83 -30.34
CA THR A 113 -29.65 19.94 -31.30
C THR A 113 -28.23 20.49 -31.29
N TRP A 114 -27.68 20.78 -30.12
CA TRP A 114 -26.32 21.34 -30.00
C TRP A 114 -25.25 20.33 -30.38
N ALA A 115 -25.45 19.06 -30.07
CA ALA A 115 -24.51 18.02 -30.48
C ALA A 115 -24.42 17.91 -32.00
N PHE A 116 -25.56 17.83 -32.69
CA PHE A 116 -25.60 17.81 -34.15
C PHE A 116 -25.00 19.07 -34.78
N GLU A 117 -25.31 20.24 -34.22
CA GLU A 117 -24.79 21.50 -34.71
C GLU A 117 -23.27 21.64 -34.52
N LEU A 118 -22.73 21.27 -33.36
CA LEU A 118 -21.30 21.29 -33.10
C LEU A 118 -20.55 20.37 -34.10
N LEU A 119 -21.04 19.15 -34.29
CA LEU A 119 -20.37 18.20 -35.19
C LEU A 119 -20.41 18.67 -36.65
N THR A 120 -21.56 19.10 -37.11
CA THR A 120 -21.77 19.37 -38.54
C THR A 120 -21.36 20.80 -38.96
N LYS A 121 -21.67 21.82 -38.14
CA LYS A 121 -21.39 23.22 -38.48
C LYS A 121 -20.05 23.73 -37.96
N VAL A 122 -19.60 23.30 -36.77
CA VAL A 122 -18.33 23.77 -36.18
C VAL A 122 -17.19 22.88 -36.60
N TYR A 123 -17.33 21.58 -36.48
CA TYR A 123 -16.29 20.63 -36.88
C TYR A 123 -16.31 20.23 -38.34
N GLY A 124 -17.46 20.43 -39.05
CA GLY A 124 -17.61 20.13 -40.47
C GLY A 124 -17.71 18.63 -40.79
N VAL A 125 -18.18 17.84 -39.83
CA VAL A 125 -18.41 16.41 -40.01
C VAL A 125 -19.58 16.21 -40.99
N ASP A 126 -19.41 15.32 -41.97
CA ASP A 126 -20.46 14.98 -42.91
C ASP A 126 -21.61 14.25 -42.21
N PRO A 127 -22.84 14.81 -42.18
CA PRO A 127 -23.97 14.19 -41.52
C PRO A 127 -24.35 12.81 -42.08
N ASN A 128 -24.00 12.53 -43.35
CA ASN A 128 -24.24 11.20 -43.97
C ASN A 128 -23.34 10.09 -43.40
N ARG A 129 -22.35 10.45 -42.59
CA ARG A 129 -21.45 9.52 -41.90
C ARG A 129 -21.79 9.36 -40.43
N LEU A 130 -22.83 10.07 -39.91
CA LEU A 130 -23.27 10.01 -38.54
C LEU A 130 -24.42 9.02 -38.37
N TYR A 131 -24.38 8.24 -37.31
CA TYR A 131 -25.43 7.34 -36.83
C TYR A 131 -25.74 7.69 -35.37
N ALA A 132 -27.00 7.64 -34.98
CA ALA A 132 -27.43 7.87 -33.62
C ALA A 132 -28.18 6.66 -33.07
N THR A 133 -27.86 6.26 -31.84
CA THR A 133 -28.63 5.22 -31.14
C THR A 133 -29.65 5.84 -30.18
N TRP A 134 -30.65 5.07 -29.76
CA TRP A 134 -31.61 5.47 -28.73
C TRP A 134 -32.00 4.26 -27.86
N CYS A 135 -32.29 4.50 -26.58
CA CYS A 135 -32.64 3.42 -25.65
C CYS A 135 -33.96 2.78 -25.99
N ALA A 136 -33.96 1.49 -26.37
CA ALA A 136 -35.16 0.71 -26.67
C ALA A 136 -35.96 0.34 -25.41
N GLY A 137 -35.44 0.61 -24.22
CA GLY A 137 -36.07 0.31 -22.94
C GLY A 137 -35.94 -1.16 -22.52
N ASP A 138 -36.40 -1.46 -21.31
CA ASP A 138 -36.59 -2.82 -20.79
C ASP A 138 -37.74 -2.83 -19.78
N PRO A 139 -38.91 -3.38 -20.17
CA PRO A 139 -40.07 -3.46 -19.28
C PRO A 139 -39.79 -4.23 -17.96
N LYS A 140 -38.84 -5.18 -17.97
CA LYS A 140 -38.45 -5.94 -16.74
C LYS A 140 -37.76 -5.09 -15.72
N GLN A 141 -37.03 -4.06 -16.16
CA GLN A 141 -36.35 -3.09 -15.29
C GLN A 141 -37.17 -1.81 -15.08
N GLY A 142 -38.38 -1.71 -15.68
CA GLY A 142 -39.23 -0.52 -15.59
C GLY A 142 -38.72 0.68 -16.38
N VAL A 143 -37.95 0.45 -17.45
CA VAL A 143 -37.42 1.50 -18.33
C VAL A 143 -38.18 1.50 -19.63
N GLU A 144 -38.92 2.58 -19.88
CA GLU A 144 -39.67 2.79 -21.11
C GLU A 144 -38.74 3.10 -22.29
N PRO A 145 -39.16 2.75 -23.55
CA PRO A 145 -38.43 3.13 -24.74
C PRO A 145 -38.34 4.67 -24.91
N ASP A 146 -37.15 5.16 -25.23
CA ASP A 146 -36.89 6.60 -25.38
C ASP A 146 -37.26 7.09 -26.80
N HIS A 147 -38.55 7.06 -27.11
CA HIS A 147 -39.06 7.58 -28.37
C HIS A 147 -38.83 9.07 -28.60
N GLU A 148 -38.70 9.86 -27.53
CA GLU A 148 -38.36 11.29 -27.60
C GLU A 148 -37.01 11.52 -28.26
N SER A 149 -35.96 10.84 -27.81
CA SER A 149 -34.64 10.94 -28.42
C SER A 149 -34.63 10.43 -29.87
N ARG A 150 -35.35 9.33 -30.17
CA ARG A 150 -35.51 8.85 -31.52
C ARG A 150 -36.13 9.90 -32.44
N ASP A 151 -37.26 10.49 -32.02
CA ASP A 151 -38.00 11.46 -32.84
C ASP A 151 -37.25 12.81 -33.00
N LEU A 152 -36.39 13.14 -32.06
CA LEU A 152 -35.48 14.29 -32.18
C LEU A 152 -34.38 14.01 -33.22
N TRP A 153 -33.78 12.83 -33.23
CA TRP A 153 -32.75 12.47 -34.21
C TRP A 153 -33.30 12.36 -35.62
N LEU A 154 -34.51 11.88 -35.80
CA LEU A 154 -35.18 11.81 -37.11
C LEU A 154 -35.40 13.18 -37.77
N LYS A 155 -35.21 14.29 -37.06
CA LYS A 155 -35.19 15.63 -37.63
C LYS A 155 -33.87 15.96 -38.34
N TYR A 156 -32.81 15.23 -38.05
CA TYR A 156 -31.43 15.53 -38.50
C TYR A 156 -30.82 14.42 -39.33
N LEU A 157 -31.19 13.17 -39.07
CA LEU A 157 -30.61 11.99 -39.71
C LEU A 157 -31.71 11.16 -40.43
N PRO A 158 -31.33 10.44 -41.47
CA PRO A 158 -32.25 9.48 -42.15
C PRO A 158 -32.67 8.37 -41.15
N ALA A 159 -33.83 7.76 -41.41
CA ALA A 159 -34.40 6.78 -40.47
C ALA A 159 -33.54 5.54 -40.27
N ASP A 160 -32.79 5.13 -41.28
CA ASP A 160 -31.85 4.02 -41.22
C ASP A 160 -30.51 4.35 -40.50
N HIS A 161 -30.31 5.62 -40.12
CA HIS A 161 -29.21 6.06 -39.31
C HIS A 161 -29.60 6.26 -37.81
N VAL A 162 -30.89 6.02 -37.44
CA VAL A 162 -31.42 6.19 -36.08
C VAL A 162 -31.82 4.82 -35.52
N ILE A 163 -30.95 4.22 -34.75
CA ILE A 163 -30.90 2.79 -34.44
C ILE A 163 -31.34 2.54 -32.98
N PRO A 164 -32.24 1.57 -32.70
CA PRO A 164 -32.55 1.19 -31.32
C PRO A 164 -31.39 0.43 -30.70
N GLY A 165 -30.99 0.83 -29.50
CA GLY A 165 -29.93 0.19 -28.70
C GLY A 165 -30.47 -0.48 -27.43
N SER A 166 -29.76 -1.48 -26.96
CA SER A 166 -30.11 -2.25 -25.78
C SER A 166 -29.85 -1.46 -24.47
N MET A 167 -30.33 -1.99 -23.34
CA MET A 167 -29.99 -1.44 -22.02
C MET A 167 -28.48 -1.48 -21.73
N LYS A 168 -27.75 -2.43 -22.34
CA LYS A 168 -26.30 -2.51 -22.16
C LYS A 168 -25.61 -1.33 -22.82
N ASP A 169 -26.06 -0.89 -23.97
CA ASP A 169 -25.40 0.14 -24.78
C ASP A 169 -26.01 1.53 -24.53
N ASN A 170 -27.34 1.61 -24.36
CA ASN A 170 -28.06 2.88 -24.27
C ASN A 170 -28.74 3.17 -22.92
N PHE A 171 -28.23 2.57 -21.82
CA PHE A 171 -28.59 2.96 -20.46
C PHE A 171 -27.32 3.09 -19.63
N TRP A 172 -26.91 4.33 -19.38
CA TRP A 172 -25.65 4.61 -18.70
C TRP A 172 -25.81 4.60 -17.18
N GLU A 173 -24.82 4.05 -16.48
CA GLU A 173 -24.77 3.95 -15.03
C GLU A 173 -23.39 4.32 -14.52
N MET A 174 -23.34 5.19 -13.51
CA MET A 174 -22.08 5.62 -12.92
C MET A 174 -21.28 4.47 -12.26
N GLY A 175 -21.99 3.54 -11.62
CA GLY A 175 -21.45 2.39 -10.92
C GLY A 175 -22.53 1.34 -10.65
N GLU A 176 -22.34 0.50 -9.65
CA GLU A 176 -23.37 -0.46 -9.20
C GLU A 176 -24.58 0.25 -8.57
N THR A 177 -24.36 1.45 -8.03
CA THR A 177 -25.38 2.34 -7.46
C THR A 177 -25.09 3.79 -7.87
N GLY A 178 -26.10 4.64 -7.85
CA GLY A 178 -25.97 6.06 -8.14
C GLY A 178 -26.78 6.55 -9.32
N PRO A 179 -26.57 7.81 -9.74
CA PRO A 179 -27.30 8.43 -10.85
C PRO A 179 -27.14 7.63 -12.15
N CYS A 180 -28.23 7.47 -12.88
CA CYS A 180 -28.29 6.72 -14.15
C CYS A 180 -29.44 7.20 -15.03
N GLY A 181 -29.43 6.77 -16.29
CA GLY A 181 -30.52 7.09 -17.21
C GLY A 181 -30.29 6.59 -18.63
N PRO A 182 -31.35 6.64 -19.49
CA PRO A 182 -31.19 6.32 -20.90
C PRO A 182 -30.23 7.30 -21.57
N CYS A 183 -29.53 6.82 -22.58
CA CYS A 183 -28.59 7.64 -23.34
C CYS A 183 -28.77 7.41 -24.85
N THR A 184 -28.20 8.33 -25.60
CA THR A 184 -28.08 8.27 -27.06
C THR A 184 -26.63 8.45 -27.44
N GLU A 185 -26.11 7.55 -28.25
CA GLU A 185 -24.73 7.59 -28.71
C GLU A 185 -24.66 8.11 -30.13
N ILE A 186 -23.63 8.86 -30.46
CA ILE A 186 -23.33 9.33 -31.80
C ILE A 186 -22.13 8.56 -32.31
N HIS A 187 -22.33 7.83 -33.43
CA HIS A 187 -21.29 7.05 -34.10
C HIS A 187 -20.90 7.70 -35.41
N PHE A 188 -19.67 7.52 -35.80
CA PHE A 188 -19.11 8.01 -37.05
C PHE A 188 -18.54 6.87 -37.91
N ASP A 189 -19.03 6.72 -39.14
CA ASP A 189 -18.46 5.81 -40.13
C ASP A 189 -17.23 6.44 -40.80
N ARG A 190 -16.07 5.87 -40.53
CA ARG A 190 -14.78 6.32 -41.08
C ARG A 190 -14.67 6.10 -42.61
N ILE A 191 -15.44 5.18 -43.18
CA ILE A 191 -15.38 4.85 -44.60
C ILE A 191 -16.28 5.80 -45.38
N GLY A 192 -17.55 5.93 -44.99
CA GLY A 192 -18.54 6.72 -45.69
C GLY A 192 -19.00 6.09 -47.02
N GLY A 193 -20.03 6.69 -47.66
CA GLY A 193 -20.56 6.21 -48.95
C GLY A 193 -21.23 4.85 -48.88
N ARG A 194 -21.57 4.37 -47.67
CA ARG A 194 -22.26 3.10 -47.41
C ARG A 194 -23.27 3.29 -46.29
N ASN A 195 -24.19 2.34 -46.16
CA ASN A 195 -25.00 2.23 -44.96
C ASN A 195 -24.25 1.35 -43.95
N ALA A 196 -23.89 1.89 -42.81
CA ALA A 196 -23.15 1.21 -41.76
C ALA A 196 -24.02 0.91 -40.51
N SER A 197 -25.32 1.00 -40.59
CA SER A 197 -26.25 0.80 -39.45
C SER A 197 -26.05 -0.51 -38.70
N GLU A 198 -25.82 -1.61 -39.45
CA GLU A 198 -25.59 -2.93 -38.84
C GLU A 198 -24.23 -3.08 -38.12
N LEU A 199 -23.31 -2.13 -38.31
CA LEU A 199 -21.99 -2.13 -37.71
C LEU A 199 -21.93 -1.30 -36.40
N VAL A 200 -23.00 -0.55 -36.11
CA VAL A 200 -23.10 0.26 -34.88
C VAL A 200 -23.14 -0.66 -33.67
N ASN A 201 -22.33 -0.40 -32.67
CA ASN A 201 -22.19 -1.17 -31.41
C ASN A 201 -21.79 -2.66 -31.58
N THR A 202 -21.14 -3.00 -32.71
CA THR A 202 -20.61 -4.35 -32.95
C THR A 202 -19.11 -4.49 -32.62
N GLY A 203 -18.44 -3.39 -32.29
CA GLY A 203 -17.00 -3.36 -32.11
C GLY A 203 -16.22 -3.18 -33.43
N ASP A 204 -16.88 -2.81 -34.53
CA ASP A 204 -16.22 -2.52 -35.80
C ASP A 204 -15.36 -1.26 -35.68
N PRO A 205 -14.03 -1.31 -35.95
CA PRO A 205 -13.12 -0.18 -35.76
C PRO A 205 -13.37 0.98 -36.73
N ASP A 206 -14.12 0.77 -37.82
CA ASP A 206 -14.46 1.80 -38.79
C ASP A 206 -15.81 2.49 -38.47
N VAL A 207 -16.59 2.00 -37.50
CA VAL A 207 -17.83 2.65 -36.99
C VAL A 207 -17.68 2.97 -35.53
N LEU A 208 -17.13 4.14 -35.25
CA LEU A 208 -16.66 4.53 -33.93
C LEU A 208 -17.70 5.36 -33.17
N GLU A 209 -18.05 4.99 -31.95
CA GLU A 209 -18.73 5.88 -31.01
C GLU A 209 -17.82 7.07 -30.67
N ILE A 210 -18.31 8.29 -30.93
CA ILE A 210 -17.56 9.52 -30.65
C ILE A 210 -18.15 10.33 -29.49
N TRP A 211 -19.47 10.23 -29.24
CA TRP A 211 -20.15 11.01 -28.22
C TRP A 211 -21.32 10.26 -27.60
N ASN A 212 -21.43 10.27 -26.26
CA ASN A 212 -22.58 9.76 -25.55
C ASN A 212 -23.31 10.89 -24.83
N LEU A 213 -24.62 11.02 -25.04
CA LEU A 213 -25.51 11.99 -24.42
C LEU A 213 -26.42 11.25 -23.44
N VAL A 214 -26.20 11.43 -22.14
CA VAL A 214 -26.90 10.72 -21.08
C VAL A 214 -27.96 11.60 -20.45
N PHE A 215 -29.17 11.07 -20.34
CA PHE A 215 -30.33 11.74 -19.76
C PHE A 215 -30.57 11.22 -18.35
N ILE A 216 -29.82 11.78 -17.37
CA ILE A 216 -29.86 11.39 -15.98
C ILE A 216 -31.19 11.75 -15.34
N GLN A 217 -31.98 10.73 -15.01
CA GLN A 217 -33.32 10.89 -14.42
C GLN A 217 -33.65 9.86 -13.35
N PHE A 218 -32.76 8.88 -13.12
CA PHE A 218 -32.93 7.84 -12.11
C PHE A 218 -31.72 7.76 -11.19
N ASN A 219 -31.93 7.20 -10.00
CA ASN A 219 -30.91 6.71 -9.11
C ASN A 219 -31.06 5.19 -8.95
N ARG A 220 -29.99 4.43 -9.14
CA ARG A 220 -29.97 2.99 -8.86
C ARG A 220 -29.62 2.79 -7.39
N GLU A 221 -30.55 2.24 -6.63
CA GLU A 221 -30.40 1.92 -5.22
C GLU A 221 -29.67 0.59 -5.01
N PRO A 222 -29.11 0.33 -3.82
CA PRO A 222 -28.66 -1.01 -3.44
C PRO A 222 -29.77 -2.05 -3.65
N GLY A 223 -29.44 -3.16 -4.33
CA GLY A 223 -30.45 -4.15 -4.74
C GLY A 223 -31.05 -3.93 -6.12
N GLY A 224 -30.58 -2.91 -6.88
CA GLY A 224 -30.85 -2.73 -8.31
C GLY A 224 -32.16 -1.99 -8.65
N LYS A 225 -32.92 -1.53 -7.65
CA LYS A 225 -34.16 -0.76 -7.87
C LYS A 225 -33.84 0.63 -8.42
N LEU A 226 -34.60 1.06 -9.43
CA LEU A 226 -34.55 2.43 -9.97
C LEU A 226 -35.56 3.32 -9.25
N THR A 227 -35.11 4.50 -8.80
CA THR A 227 -35.92 5.57 -8.23
C THR A 227 -35.73 6.86 -9.03
N SER A 228 -36.81 7.63 -9.25
CA SER A 228 -36.70 8.89 -10.00
C SER A 228 -35.92 9.94 -9.20
N LEU A 229 -35.08 10.70 -9.87
CA LEU A 229 -34.38 11.85 -9.29
C LEU A 229 -35.33 13.05 -9.12
N PRO A 230 -35.01 14.00 -8.21
CA PRO A 230 -35.80 15.21 -8.01
C PRO A 230 -35.90 16.11 -9.25
N ALA A 231 -34.87 16.10 -10.09
CA ALA A 231 -34.82 16.85 -11.36
C ALA A 231 -34.23 15.98 -12.48
N LYS A 232 -34.46 16.38 -13.71
CA LYS A 232 -33.83 15.78 -14.90
C LYS A 232 -32.55 16.54 -15.22
N HIS A 233 -31.50 15.81 -15.53
CA HIS A 233 -30.19 16.38 -15.83
C HIS A 233 -29.66 15.84 -17.15
N VAL A 234 -28.69 16.56 -17.72
CA VAL A 234 -27.94 16.08 -18.89
C VAL A 234 -26.49 15.91 -18.49
N ASP A 235 -25.92 14.75 -18.79
CA ASP A 235 -24.52 14.46 -18.76
C ASP A 235 -24.07 14.05 -20.15
N THR A 236 -23.01 14.67 -20.68
CA THR A 236 -22.48 14.21 -21.97
C THR A 236 -21.00 13.91 -21.87
N GLY A 237 -20.55 12.91 -22.61
CA GLY A 237 -19.17 12.51 -22.68
C GLY A 237 -18.70 12.23 -24.09
N MET A 238 -17.85 13.11 -24.65
CA MET A 238 -17.19 12.92 -25.93
C MET A 238 -15.71 12.64 -25.72
N GLY A 239 -15.24 11.49 -26.21
CA GLY A 239 -13.81 11.16 -26.17
C GLY A 239 -13.01 12.08 -27.07
N LEU A 240 -12.15 12.94 -26.47
CA LEU A 240 -11.32 13.86 -27.27
C LEU A 240 -10.44 13.10 -28.24
N GLU A 241 -9.75 12.05 -27.80
CA GLU A 241 -8.86 11.25 -28.62
C GLU A 241 -9.57 10.64 -29.83
N ARG A 242 -10.81 10.15 -29.64
CA ARG A 242 -11.66 9.63 -30.73
C ARG A 242 -12.06 10.72 -31.71
N LEU A 243 -12.53 11.86 -31.21
CA LEU A 243 -12.91 13.01 -32.06
C LEU A 243 -11.72 13.54 -32.86
N VAL A 244 -10.54 13.68 -32.20
CA VAL A 244 -9.32 14.14 -32.88
C VAL A 244 -8.95 13.20 -34.02
N SER A 245 -9.02 11.88 -33.81
CA SER A 245 -8.71 10.91 -34.87
C SER A 245 -9.66 11.03 -36.08
N VAL A 246 -10.95 11.30 -35.82
CA VAL A 246 -11.94 11.55 -36.90
C VAL A 246 -11.61 12.84 -37.65
N LEU A 247 -11.36 13.93 -36.94
CA LEU A 247 -11.11 15.26 -37.55
C LEU A 247 -9.75 15.39 -38.22
N GLN A 248 -8.78 14.58 -37.82
CA GLN A 248 -7.44 14.48 -38.45
C GLN A 248 -7.37 13.39 -39.52
N ASP A 249 -8.50 12.73 -39.82
CA ASP A 249 -8.59 11.62 -40.80
C ASP A 249 -7.57 10.49 -40.50
N LYS A 250 -7.50 10.08 -39.22
CA LYS A 250 -6.62 9.00 -38.73
C LYS A 250 -7.44 7.77 -38.38
N ARG A 251 -6.94 6.57 -38.70
CA ARG A 251 -7.61 5.31 -38.37
C ARG A 251 -7.38 4.87 -36.91
N SER A 252 -6.37 5.44 -36.26
CA SER A 252 -6.07 5.18 -34.87
C SER A 252 -5.96 6.49 -34.08
N ASN A 253 -6.46 6.50 -32.85
CA ASN A 253 -6.23 7.61 -31.92
C ASN A 253 -4.73 7.85 -31.70
N TYR A 254 -3.93 6.77 -31.74
CA TYR A 254 -2.48 6.81 -31.56
C TYR A 254 -1.73 7.49 -32.70
N ASP A 255 -2.34 7.64 -33.89
CA ASP A 255 -1.74 8.27 -35.06
C ASP A 255 -1.93 9.80 -35.07
N THR A 256 -2.50 10.36 -34.02
CA THR A 256 -2.81 11.79 -33.87
C THR A 256 -1.67 12.60 -33.26
N ASP A 257 -1.80 13.92 -33.28
CA ASP A 257 -0.86 14.84 -32.63
C ASP A 257 -0.78 14.72 -31.11
N ILE A 258 -1.72 14.03 -30.49
CA ILE A 258 -1.74 13.73 -29.06
C ILE A 258 -0.58 12.79 -28.67
N PHE A 259 -0.30 11.76 -29.47
CA PHE A 259 0.67 10.72 -29.16
C PHE A 259 2.02 10.91 -29.86
N GLY A 260 2.05 11.62 -30.96
CA GLY A 260 3.25 11.84 -31.77
C GLY A 260 4.49 12.28 -30.99
N PRO A 261 4.40 13.32 -30.13
CA PRO A 261 5.55 13.78 -29.32
C PRO A 261 6.08 12.72 -28.35
N ILE A 262 5.19 11.88 -27.78
CA ILE A 262 5.58 10.80 -26.84
C ILE A 262 6.29 9.69 -27.63
N PHE A 263 5.81 9.32 -28.81
CA PHE A 263 6.45 8.30 -29.67
C PHE A 263 7.84 8.73 -30.10
N GLU A 264 8.02 9.99 -30.51
CA GLU A 264 9.33 10.49 -30.94
C GLU A 264 10.33 10.51 -29.77
N LEU A 265 9.89 10.92 -28.59
CA LEU A 265 10.73 10.88 -27.40
C LEU A 265 11.04 9.43 -26.98
N THR A 266 10.08 8.51 -27.08
CA THR A 266 10.29 7.09 -26.82
C THR A 266 11.34 6.51 -27.76
N ARG A 267 11.26 6.80 -29.06
CA ARG A 267 12.27 6.44 -30.07
C ARG A 267 13.66 6.95 -29.68
N THR A 268 13.73 8.21 -29.30
CA THR A 268 15.00 8.86 -28.95
C THR A 268 15.65 8.24 -27.73
N VAL A 269 14.84 7.94 -26.70
CA VAL A 269 15.33 7.43 -25.40
C VAL A 269 15.70 5.96 -25.47
N THR A 270 14.95 5.16 -26.24
CA THR A 270 15.17 3.70 -26.33
C THR A 270 16.09 3.29 -27.49
N GLY A 271 16.22 4.14 -28.51
CA GLY A 271 16.94 3.81 -29.75
C GLY A 271 16.19 2.83 -30.67
N ALA A 272 14.91 2.53 -30.36
CA ALA A 272 14.10 1.64 -31.18
C ALA A 272 13.73 2.27 -32.53
N ARG A 273 13.28 1.46 -33.50
CA ARG A 273 12.74 1.98 -34.75
C ARG A 273 11.53 2.89 -34.50
N ALA A 274 11.26 3.78 -35.44
CA ALA A 274 10.06 4.61 -35.38
C ALA A 274 8.76 3.77 -35.34
N TYR A 275 7.74 4.32 -34.70
CA TYR A 275 6.38 3.78 -34.72
C TYR A 275 5.87 3.70 -36.16
N GLY A 276 5.30 2.56 -36.54
CA GLY A 276 4.87 2.29 -37.91
C GLY A 276 3.35 2.18 -38.11
N GLY A 277 2.55 2.32 -37.02
CA GLY A 277 1.09 2.28 -37.08
C GLY A 277 0.47 0.90 -37.31
N LYS A 278 1.25 -0.19 -37.23
CA LYS A 278 0.75 -1.55 -37.45
C LYS A 278 0.11 -2.12 -36.17
N LEU A 279 -1.13 -2.59 -36.24
CA LEU A 279 -1.86 -3.04 -35.07
C LEU A 279 -1.23 -4.27 -34.42
N GLU A 280 -0.88 -5.29 -35.20
CA GLU A 280 -0.34 -6.58 -34.72
C GLU A 280 1.18 -6.61 -34.55
N ASP A 281 1.87 -5.51 -34.80
CA ASP A 281 3.31 -5.44 -34.63
C ASP A 281 3.68 -5.20 -33.15
N ALA A 282 4.50 -6.07 -32.57
CA ALA A 282 4.85 -6.05 -31.16
C ALA A 282 5.58 -4.75 -30.73
N ILE A 283 6.41 -4.17 -31.62
CA ILE A 283 7.09 -2.89 -31.36
C ILE A 283 6.09 -1.74 -31.36
N ASP A 284 5.18 -1.70 -32.34
CA ASP A 284 4.15 -0.67 -32.42
C ASP A 284 3.14 -0.79 -31.26
N THR A 285 2.80 -2.01 -30.84
CA THR A 285 2.02 -2.26 -29.64
C THR A 285 2.73 -1.73 -28.40
N ALA A 286 4.03 -1.96 -28.26
CA ALA A 286 4.81 -1.42 -27.14
C ALA A 286 4.79 0.12 -27.11
N TYR A 287 4.90 0.78 -28.25
CA TYR A 287 4.77 2.24 -28.35
C TYR A 287 3.41 2.72 -27.84
N ARG A 288 2.30 2.08 -28.26
CA ARG A 288 0.95 2.44 -27.83
C ARG A 288 0.77 2.27 -26.32
N VAL A 289 1.16 1.10 -25.78
CA VAL A 289 1.09 0.80 -24.34
C VAL A 289 1.91 1.82 -23.53
N ILE A 290 3.13 2.10 -23.92
CA ILE A 290 4.01 3.05 -23.21
C ILE A 290 3.42 4.46 -23.21
N ALA A 291 2.97 4.94 -24.37
CA ALA A 291 2.44 6.29 -24.49
C ALA A 291 1.12 6.49 -23.74
N ASP A 292 0.22 5.52 -23.80
CA ASP A 292 -1.00 5.53 -22.98
C ASP A 292 -0.67 5.54 -21.49
N HIS A 293 0.18 4.61 -21.04
CA HIS A 293 0.46 4.42 -19.64
C HIS A 293 1.24 5.57 -19.01
N VAL A 294 2.17 6.21 -19.72
CA VAL A 294 2.87 7.39 -19.21
C VAL A 294 1.92 8.60 -19.07
N ARG A 295 0.93 8.76 -19.95
CA ARG A 295 -0.14 9.77 -19.79
C ARG A 295 -0.95 9.52 -18.53
N CYS A 296 -1.45 8.29 -18.36
CA CYS A 296 -2.23 7.89 -17.19
C CYS A 296 -1.46 8.12 -15.88
N LEU A 297 -0.23 7.63 -15.80
CA LEU A 297 0.62 7.77 -14.63
C LEU A 297 0.94 9.23 -14.31
N SER A 298 1.24 10.03 -15.34
CA SER A 298 1.56 11.44 -15.15
C SER A 298 0.38 12.22 -14.54
N ILE A 299 -0.81 12.01 -15.05
CA ILE A 299 -2.03 12.64 -14.53
C ILE A 299 -2.37 12.14 -13.13
N ALA A 300 -2.39 10.83 -12.91
CA ALA A 300 -2.74 10.26 -11.61
C ALA A 300 -1.79 10.70 -10.50
N VAL A 301 -0.48 10.75 -10.78
CA VAL A 301 0.52 11.19 -9.80
C VAL A 301 0.47 12.70 -9.57
N ALA A 302 0.24 13.50 -10.62
CA ALA A 302 0.04 14.94 -10.46
C ALA A 302 -1.19 15.25 -9.60
N ASP A 303 -2.24 14.44 -9.70
CA ASP A 303 -3.47 14.55 -8.90
C ASP A 303 -3.38 13.86 -7.52
N GLY A 304 -2.19 13.43 -7.07
CA GLY A 304 -1.95 13.03 -5.68
C GLY A 304 -1.79 11.53 -5.42
N ALA A 305 -2.04 10.65 -6.39
CA ALA A 305 -1.78 9.21 -6.23
C ALA A 305 -0.29 8.88 -6.38
N ALA A 306 0.08 7.64 -6.09
CA ALA A 306 1.41 7.10 -6.37
C ALA A 306 1.33 5.57 -6.55
N PRO A 307 2.20 4.95 -7.34
CA PRO A 307 2.29 3.49 -7.40
C PRO A 307 2.47 2.89 -6.01
N GLY A 308 1.68 1.88 -5.67
CA GLY A 308 1.66 1.29 -4.31
C GLY A 308 1.16 -0.15 -4.27
N ASN A 309 0.86 -0.68 -3.07
CA ASN A 309 0.49 -2.08 -2.88
C ASN A 309 -1.02 -2.32 -2.79
N GLU A 310 -1.84 -1.28 -2.61
CA GLU A 310 -3.26 -1.43 -2.29
C GLU A 310 -4.13 -0.48 -3.12
N GLY A 311 -5.36 -0.87 -3.37
CA GLY A 311 -6.38 -0.06 -4.00
C GLY A 311 -5.93 0.56 -5.34
N ARG A 312 -6.25 1.84 -5.55
CA ARG A 312 -5.88 2.60 -6.75
C ARG A 312 -4.38 2.67 -7.00
N ASN A 313 -3.58 2.70 -5.94
CA ASN A 313 -2.13 2.77 -6.02
C ASN A 313 -1.53 1.47 -6.60
N TYR A 314 -2.14 0.31 -6.30
CA TYR A 314 -1.78 -0.96 -6.92
C TYR A 314 -2.08 -0.97 -8.42
N VAL A 315 -3.21 -0.42 -8.83
CA VAL A 315 -3.55 -0.28 -10.26
C VAL A 315 -2.50 0.56 -10.98
N LEU A 316 -2.09 1.70 -10.43
CA LEU A 316 -1.03 2.53 -11.02
C LEU A 316 0.31 1.80 -11.10
N ARG A 317 0.66 1.04 -10.07
CA ARG A 317 1.87 0.19 -10.10
C ARG A 317 1.81 -0.84 -11.22
N ARG A 318 0.66 -1.47 -11.42
CA ARG A 318 0.41 -2.45 -12.48
C ARG A 318 0.59 -1.83 -13.86
N ILE A 319 0.00 -0.65 -14.10
CA ILE A 319 0.14 0.14 -15.33
C ILE A 319 1.62 0.44 -15.62
N LEU A 320 2.35 0.93 -14.63
CA LEU A 320 3.76 1.27 -14.78
C LEU A 320 4.62 0.04 -15.14
N ARG A 321 4.42 -1.07 -14.42
CA ARG A 321 5.16 -2.32 -14.68
C ARG A 321 4.87 -2.91 -16.06
N ARG A 322 3.64 -2.75 -16.56
CA ARG A 322 3.27 -3.14 -17.93
C ARG A 322 4.03 -2.31 -18.97
N ALA A 323 4.14 -1.00 -18.78
CA ALA A 323 4.91 -0.12 -19.66
C ALA A 323 6.42 -0.44 -19.63
N ILE A 324 6.99 -0.66 -18.44
CA ILE A 324 8.42 -1.03 -18.29
C ILE A 324 8.72 -2.33 -19.02
N ARG A 325 7.87 -3.36 -18.82
CA ARG A 325 8.01 -4.64 -19.52
C ARG A 325 7.95 -4.47 -21.04
N ALA A 326 6.97 -3.72 -21.55
CA ALA A 326 6.82 -3.49 -22.98
C ALA A 326 8.09 -2.85 -23.58
N GLY A 327 8.65 -1.85 -22.92
CA GLY A 327 9.91 -1.23 -23.34
C GLY A 327 11.11 -2.19 -23.28
N HIS A 328 11.22 -2.96 -22.20
CA HIS A 328 12.30 -3.92 -22.02
C HIS A 328 12.30 -5.05 -23.05
N GLN A 329 11.12 -5.66 -23.29
CA GLN A 329 11.00 -6.82 -24.19
C GLN A 329 11.00 -6.45 -25.67
N HIS A 330 10.35 -5.34 -26.05
CA HIS A 330 10.11 -5.03 -27.47
C HIS A 330 10.89 -3.84 -27.99
N LEU A 331 11.28 -2.88 -27.14
CA LEU A 331 12.07 -1.71 -27.54
C LEU A 331 13.54 -1.79 -27.11
N GLY A 332 13.95 -2.87 -26.43
CA GLY A 332 15.35 -3.07 -26.00
C GLY A 332 15.82 -2.13 -24.89
N ALA A 333 14.92 -1.45 -24.19
CA ALA A 333 15.23 -0.55 -23.08
C ALA A 333 15.74 -1.34 -21.86
N ARG A 334 17.02 -1.22 -21.53
CA ARG A 334 17.64 -1.91 -20.39
C ARG A 334 17.75 -1.02 -19.13
N GLU A 335 17.78 0.28 -19.34
CA GLU A 335 17.83 1.29 -18.29
C GLU A 335 16.45 1.92 -18.06
N PRO A 336 16.17 2.47 -16.88
CA PRO A 336 14.95 3.22 -16.61
C PRO A 336 14.74 4.35 -17.61
N PHE A 337 13.58 4.41 -18.25
CA PHE A 337 13.30 5.32 -19.35
C PHE A 337 11.91 5.96 -19.32
N ILE A 338 10.89 5.32 -18.69
CA ILE A 338 9.51 5.83 -18.69
C ILE A 338 9.44 7.23 -18.07
N TYR A 339 10.17 7.47 -16.98
CA TYR A 339 10.21 8.79 -16.33
C TYR A 339 10.73 9.90 -17.26
N LYS A 340 11.58 9.55 -18.26
CA LYS A 340 12.13 10.49 -19.24
C LYS A 340 11.09 10.95 -20.26
N LEU A 341 9.95 10.26 -20.36
CA LEU A 341 8.85 10.58 -21.27
C LEU A 341 7.87 11.62 -20.68
N VAL A 342 7.90 11.85 -19.35
CA VAL A 342 7.04 12.81 -18.67
C VAL A 342 7.08 14.22 -19.27
N PRO A 343 8.23 14.78 -19.69
CA PRO A 343 8.26 16.09 -20.36
C PRO A 343 7.39 16.18 -21.61
N ALA A 344 7.30 15.11 -22.42
CA ALA A 344 6.42 15.10 -23.59
C ALA A 344 4.93 15.16 -23.18
N VAL A 345 4.55 14.48 -22.10
CA VAL A 345 3.19 14.55 -21.54
C VAL A 345 2.89 15.95 -21.00
N VAL A 346 3.84 16.57 -20.30
CA VAL A 346 3.72 17.96 -19.82
C VAL A 346 3.53 18.93 -20.99
N THR A 347 4.26 18.73 -22.07
CA THR A 347 4.14 19.59 -23.28
C THR A 347 2.77 19.47 -23.93
N THR A 348 2.17 18.27 -23.97
CA THR A 348 0.89 18.04 -24.66
C THR A 348 -0.34 18.36 -23.78
N LEU A 349 -0.24 18.22 -22.47
CA LEU A 349 -1.36 18.34 -21.54
C LEU A 349 -1.23 19.48 -20.52
N GLY A 350 -0.06 20.08 -20.37
CA GLY A 350 0.24 21.04 -19.30
C GLY A 350 -0.59 22.33 -19.37
N ASP A 351 -0.87 22.82 -20.56
CA ASP A 351 -1.71 24.01 -20.76
C ASP A 351 -3.16 23.75 -20.34
N THR A 352 -3.64 22.53 -20.50
CA THR A 352 -5.01 22.13 -20.14
C THR A 352 -5.12 21.77 -18.66
N PHE A 353 -4.08 21.15 -18.11
CA PHE A 353 -4.05 20.67 -16.72
C PHE A 353 -2.83 21.24 -15.98
N PRO A 354 -2.90 22.46 -15.45
CA PRO A 354 -1.77 23.13 -14.80
C PRO A 354 -1.14 22.37 -13.63
N SER A 355 -1.91 21.50 -12.95
CA SER A 355 -1.39 20.63 -11.90
C SER A 355 -0.24 19.73 -12.39
N LEU A 356 -0.28 19.31 -13.65
CA LEU A 356 0.75 18.48 -14.27
C LEU A 356 2.09 19.23 -14.38
N VAL A 357 2.05 20.52 -14.73
CA VAL A 357 3.25 21.38 -14.79
C VAL A 357 3.81 21.61 -13.39
N GLN A 358 2.93 21.94 -12.42
CA GLN A 358 3.32 22.22 -11.04
C GLN A 358 3.93 21.00 -10.35
N GLN A 359 3.46 19.80 -10.67
CA GLN A 359 3.87 18.54 -10.05
C GLN A 359 4.83 17.70 -10.92
N ALA A 360 5.39 18.26 -12.01
CA ALA A 360 6.21 17.51 -12.97
C ALA A 360 7.40 16.79 -12.29
N SER A 361 8.11 17.45 -11.38
CA SER A 361 9.23 16.86 -10.63
C SER A 361 8.79 15.67 -9.79
N ARG A 362 7.64 15.76 -9.12
CA ARG A 362 7.05 14.67 -8.33
C ARG A 362 6.68 13.48 -9.22
N VAL A 363 6.08 13.74 -10.38
CA VAL A 363 5.72 12.69 -11.36
C VAL A 363 6.96 11.94 -11.83
N VAL A 364 8.00 12.69 -12.27
CA VAL A 364 9.29 12.11 -12.67
C VAL A 364 9.90 11.25 -11.58
N HIS A 365 9.91 11.76 -10.33
CA HIS A 365 10.48 11.04 -9.20
C HIS A 365 9.71 9.75 -8.89
N ALA A 366 8.39 9.81 -8.77
CA ALA A 366 7.55 8.65 -8.43
C ALA A 366 7.66 7.52 -9.47
N ILE A 367 7.65 7.86 -10.77
CA ILE A 367 7.81 6.90 -11.85
C ILE A 367 9.21 6.30 -11.83
N ARG A 368 10.26 7.13 -11.71
CA ARG A 368 11.66 6.67 -11.70
C ARG A 368 11.96 5.68 -10.59
N GLU A 369 11.52 5.95 -9.37
CA GLU A 369 11.79 5.09 -8.21
C GLU A 369 11.13 3.71 -8.35
N GLU A 370 9.87 3.65 -8.78
CA GLU A 370 9.20 2.35 -9.03
C GLU A 370 9.82 1.62 -10.23
N GLU A 371 10.25 2.35 -11.26
CA GLU A 371 10.92 1.78 -12.43
C GLU A 371 12.27 1.14 -12.06
N ILE A 372 13.10 1.84 -11.24
CA ILE A 372 14.37 1.30 -10.72
C ILE A 372 14.10 0.08 -9.84
N ALA A 373 13.10 0.14 -8.96
CA ALA A 373 12.77 -0.95 -8.06
C ALA A 373 12.31 -2.20 -8.82
N PHE A 374 11.44 -2.03 -9.81
CA PHE A 374 10.93 -3.14 -10.61
C PHE A 374 12.00 -3.70 -11.56
N GLY A 375 12.84 -2.85 -12.16
CA GLY A 375 13.93 -3.28 -13.05
C GLY A 375 14.86 -4.30 -12.40
N LYS A 376 15.13 -4.18 -11.08
CA LYS A 376 15.93 -5.15 -10.31
C LYS A 376 15.35 -6.56 -10.26
N THR A 377 14.02 -6.68 -10.39
CA THR A 377 13.30 -7.95 -10.28
C THR A 377 12.76 -8.45 -11.61
N LEU A 378 12.69 -7.60 -12.62
CA LEU A 378 12.07 -7.90 -13.91
C LEU A 378 12.73 -9.08 -14.64
N ASP A 379 14.05 -9.05 -14.83
CA ASP A 379 14.78 -10.13 -15.52
C ASP A 379 14.62 -11.47 -14.79
N ARG A 380 14.66 -11.44 -13.46
CA ARG A 380 14.43 -12.61 -12.62
C ARG A 380 13.00 -13.12 -12.72
N GLY A 381 12.03 -12.20 -12.73
CA GLY A 381 10.61 -12.53 -12.90
C GLY A 381 10.33 -13.18 -14.24
N ILE A 382 10.90 -12.67 -15.32
CA ILE A 382 10.82 -13.27 -16.67
C ILE A 382 11.45 -14.68 -16.68
N ALA A 383 12.64 -14.86 -16.11
CA ALA A 383 13.30 -16.16 -16.04
C ALA A 383 12.46 -17.19 -15.23
N LEU A 384 11.89 -16.79 -14.12
CA LEU A 384 11.02 -17.65 -13.31
C LEU A 384 9.71 -18.00 -14.00
N PHE A 385 9.15 -17.04 -14.75
CA PHE A 385 8.00 -17.32 -15.61
C PHE A 385 8.36 -18.35 -16.70
N ASP A 386 9.53 -18.24 -17.31
CA ASP A 386 10.03 -19.21 -18.29
C ASP A 386 10.15 -20.61 -17.69
N GLU A 387 10.61 -20.73 -16.44
CA GLU A 387 10.64 -21.99 -15.72
C GLU A 387 9.24 -22.52 -15.40
N ALA A 388 8.32 -21.66 -14.97
CA ALA A 388 6.93 -22.03 -14.72
C ALA A 388 6.24 -22.51 -16.01
N ALA A 389 6.49 -21.84 -17.12
CA ALA A 389 5.98 -22.23 -18.43
C ALA A 389 6.53 -23.60 -18.88
N LYS A 390 7.82 -23.89 -18.62
CA LYS A 390 8.42 -25.22 -18.87
C LYS A 390 7.77 -26.30 -17.98
N ARG A 391 7.52 -26.00 -16.69
CA ARG A 391 6.84 -26.95 -15.78
C ARG A 391 5.40 -27.24 -16.22
N ALA A 392 4.69 -26.24 -16.70
CA ALA A 392 3.32 -26.42 -17.21
C ALA A 392 3.23 -27.36 -18.44
N GLY A 393 4.30 -27.48 -19.22
CA GLY A 393 4.48 -28.49 -20.27
C GLY A 393 3.28 -28.57 -21.24
N ALA A 394 2.87 -29.80 -21.56
CA ALA A 394 1.77 -30.10 -22.47
C ALA A 394 0.38 -29.60 -21.96
N GLY A 395 0.24 -29.36 -20.65
CA GLY A 395 -1.00 -28.86 -20.05
C GLY A 395 -1.29 -27.39 -20.35
N LYS A 396 -0.29 -26.64 -20.83
CA LYS A 396 -0.36 -25.23 -21.18
C LYS A 396 -1.03 -24.32 -20.13
N LYS A 397 -1.03 -24.71 -18.82
CA LYS A 397 -1.62 -23.95 -17.74
C LYS A 397 -0.57 -23.71 -16.64
N ILE A 398 -0.23 -22.43 -16.40
CA ILE A 398 0.62 -22.00 -15.28
C ILE A 398 -0.12 -22.26 -13.97
N SER A 399 0.55 -22.90 -13.00
CA SER A 399 -0.07 -23.25 -11.73
C SER A 399 -0.37 -22.02 -10.86
N ALA A 400 -1.39 -22.14 -10.00
CA ALA A 400 -1.72 -21.12 -9.00
C ALA A 400 -0.52 -20.80 -8.10
N GLN A 401 0.26 -21.80 -7.69
CA GLN A 401 1.43 -21.63 -6.82
C GLN A 401 2.57 -20.88 -7.53
N ASP A 402 2.81 -21.14 -8.81
CA ASP A 402 3.81 -20.42 -9.60
C ASP A 402 3.37 -18.95 -9.79
N ALA A 403 2.10 -18.71 -10.14
CA ALA A 403 1.55 -17.38 -10.29
C ALA A 403 1.58 -16.59 -8.95
N PHE A 404 1.26 -17.24 -7.84
CA PHE A 404 1.35 -16.64 -6.50
C PHE A 404 2.80 -16.30 -6.13
N SER A 405 3.76 -17.19 -6.37
CA SER A 405 5.17 -16.92 -6.09
C SER A 405 5.72 -15.76 -6.94
N LEU A 406 5.35 -15.69 -8.21
CA LEU A 406 5.71 -14.58 -9.10
C LEU A 406 5.21 -13.25 -8.56
N HIS A 407 3.97 -13.21 -8.04
CA HIS A 407 3.38 -11.98 -7.50
C HIS A 407 3.92 -11.63 -6.11
N ASP A 408 3.80 -12.55 -5.15
CA ASP A 408 4.08 -12.29 -3.71
C ASP A 408 5.57 -12.09 -3.44
N THR A 409 6.43 -12.94 -4.01
CA THR A 409 7.87 -12.93 -3.73
C THR A 409 8.65 -12.00 -4.66
N PHE A 410 8.24 -11.90 -5.93
CA PHE A 410 8.99 -11.17 -6.94
C PHE A 410 8.28 -9.89 -7.43
N GLY A 411 7.07 -9.63 -6.92
CA GLY A 411 6.29 -8.45 -7.28
C GLY A 411 5.87 -8.42 -8.75
N PHE A 412 5.72 -9.58 -9.38
CA PHE A 412 5.33 -9.74 -10.78
C PHE A 412 3.80 -9.85 -10.85
N PRO A 413 3.05 -8.82 -11.30
CA PRO A 413 1.60 -8.82 -11.22
C PRO A 413 0.96 -9.97 -11.99
N ILE A 414 -0.19 -10.44 -11.53
CA ILE A 414 -0.89 -11.59 -12.12
C ILE A 414 -1.31 -11.33 -13.58
N ASP A 415 -1.76 -10.12 -13.92
CA ASP A 415 -2.11 -9.73 -15.28
C ASP A 415 -0.91 -9.79 -16.23
N LEU A 416 0.27 -9.42 -15.74
CA LEU A 416 1.50 -9.54 -16.49
C LEU A 416 1.84 -11.02 -16.76
N THR A 417 1.64 -11.88 -15.76
CA THR A 417 1.78 -13.34 -15.88
C THR A 417 0.77 -13.89 -16.90
N GLN A 418 -0.49 -13.42 -16.89
CA GLN A 418 -1.53 -13.82 -17.84
C GLN A 418 -1.17 -13.42 -19.27
N VAL A 419 -0.78 -12.15 -19.49
CA VAL A 419 -0.36 -11.67 -20.83
C VAL A 419 0.81 -12.49 -21.38
N MET A 420 1.82 -12.77 -20.54
CA MET A 420 2.96 -13.59 -20.95
C MET A 420 2.59 -15.04 -21.24
N ALA A 421 1.61 -15.58 -20.53
CA ALA A 421 1.07 -16.91 -20.81
C ALA A 421 0.31 -16.93 -22.14
N GLU A 422 -0.59 -15.97 -22.38
CA GLU A 422 -1.33 -15.82 -23.63
C GLU A 422 -0.42 -15.68 -24.86
N GLU A 423 0.63 -14.85 -24.77
CA GLU A 423 1.65 -14.69 -25.82
C GLU A 423 2.31 -16.01 -26.22
N ARG A 424 2.26 -17.02 -25.35
CA ARG A 424 2.79 -18.38 -25.59
C ARG A 424 1.73 -19.44 -25.82
N GLY A 425 0.46 -19.01 -26.00
CA GLY A 425 -0.68 -19.91 -26.14
C GLY A 425 -0.94 -20.75 -24.88
N MET A 426 -0.68 -20.18 -23.70
CA MET A 426 -0.88 -20.79 -22.38
C MET A 426 -1.92 -20.03 -21.59
N THR A 427 -2.45 -20.64 -20.53
CA THR A 427 -3.38 -20.03 -19.57
C THR A 427 -2.77 -20.01 -18.16
N VAL A 428 -3.37 -19.27 -17.21
CA VAL A 428 -2.98 -19.20 -15.80
C VAL A 428 -4.13 -19.69 -14.93
N ASP A 429 -3.83 -20.36 -13.83
CA ASP A 429 -4.80 -20.76 -12.81
C ASP A 429 -5.16 -19.58 -11.91
N VAL A 430 -5.98 -18.68 -12.41
CA VAL A 430 -6.34 -17.43 -11.72
C VAL A 430 -7.17 -17.72 -10.47
N ALA A 431 -8.14 -18.63 -10.54
CA ALA A 431 -8.99 -18.97 -9.40
C ALA A 431 -8.18 -19.55 -8.21
N GLY A 432 -7.24 -20.44 -8.51
CA GLY A 432 -6.33 -20.97 -7.49
C GLY A 432 -5.38 -19.90 -6.94
N TYR A 433 -4.90 -18.98 -7.79
CA TYR A 433 -4.09 -17.83 -7.37
C TYR A 433 -4.88 -16.90 -6.42
N GLU A 434 -6.13 -16.58 -6.72
CA GLU A 434 -6.97 -15.72 -5.87
C GLU A 434 -7.21 -16.36 -4.50
N ALA A 435 -7.44 -17.66 -4.45
CA ALA A 435 -7.56 -18.40 -3.18
C ALA A 435 -6.26 -18.33 -2.34
N LEU A 436 -5.09 -18.44 -2.97
CA LEU A 436 -3.80 -18.30 -2.28
C LEU A 436 -3.56 -16.87 -1.79
N MET A 437 -3.95 -15.87 -2.57
CA MET A 437 -3.87 -14.47 -2.18
C MET A 437 -4.77 -14.14 -0.99
N GLU A 438 -6.00 -14.65 -0.96
CA GLU A 438 -6.90 -14.45 0.16
C GLU A 438 -6.39 -15.14 1.44
N ALA A 439 -5.91 -16.38 1.33
CA ALA A 439 -5.26 -17.06 2.45
C ALA A 439 -4.01 -16.32 2.97
N ALA A 440 -3.26 -15.66 2.09
CA ALA A 440 -2.12 -14.82 2.49
C ALA A 440 -2.58 -13.54 3.20
N ARG A 441 -3.67 -12.92 2.74
CA ARG A 441 -4.29 -11.74 3.39
C ARG A 441 -4.86 -12.09 4.77
N GLU A 442 -5.53 -13.25 4.90
CA GLU A 442 -6.05 -13.74 6.18
C GLU A 442 -4.92 -13.97 7.19
N ARG A 443 -3.84 -14.64 6.80
CA ARG A 443 -2.64 -14.81 7.65
C ARG A 443 -2.02 -13.48 8.06
N SER A 444 -2.01 -12.48 7.17
CA SER A 444 -1.54 -11.14 7.49
C SER A 444 -2.48 -10.38 8.45
N ARG A 445 -3.79 -10.69 8.41
CA ARG A 445 -4.79 -10.12 9.34
C ARG A 445 -4.72 -10.81 10.71
N GLU A 446 -4.48 -12.11 10.77
CA GLU A 446 -4.34 -12.88 12.03
C GLU A 446 -3.10 -12.47 12.84
N GLY A 447 -2.04 -11.95 12.18
CA GLY A 447 -0.85 -11.39 12.83
C GLY A 447 -1.07 -10.04 13.54
N GLY A 448 -2.20 -9.38 13.30
CA GLY A 448 -2.64 -8.17 14.00
C GLY A 448 -3.82 -8.51 14.92
N THR A 449 -3.60 -8.53 16.22
CA THR A 449 -4.66 -8.60 17.22
C THR A 449 -5.63 -7.42 17.06
N LYS A 450 -6.60 -7.52 16.14
CA LYS A 450 -7.80 -6.71 16.20
C LYS A 450 -8.76 -7.43 17.16
N ALA A 451 -8.99 -6.85 18.35
CA ALA A 451 -10.19 -7.12 19.09
C ALA A 451 -11.38 -7.01 18.13
N GLU A 452 -12.32 -7.94 18.19
CA GLU A 452 -13.55 -7.90 17.40
C GLU A 452 -14.19 -6.51 17.55
N GLY A 453 -14.05 -5.67 16.51
CA GLY A 453 -14.64 -4.34 16.48
C GLY A 453 -16.17 -4.46 16.48
N MET A 454 -16.85 -3.59 17.20
CA MET A 454 -18.31 -3.47 17.07
C MET A 454 -18.67 -3.02 15.64
N HIS A 455 -19.68 -3.64 15.03
CA HIS A 455 -20.19 -3.16 13.75
C HIS A 455 -20.74 -1.74 13.90
N MET A 456 -20.27 -0.82 13.05
CA MET A 456 -20.74 0.57 13.08
C MET A 456 -22.17 0.68 12.55
N PRO A 457 -22.98 1.63 13.05
CA PRO A 457 -24.31 1.87 12.52
C PRO A 457 -24.27 2.18 11.02
N PRO A 458 -25.09 1.50 10.19
CA PRO A 458 -25.16 1.79 8.76
C PRO A 458 -25.84 3.15 8.50
N PRO A 459 -25.69 3.73 7.29
CA PRO A 459 -26.16 5.09 6.97
C PRO A 459 -27.66 5.33 7.22
N ASP A 460 -28.50 4.34 6.99
CA ASP A 460 -29.95 4.39 7.25
C ASP A 460 -30.30 4.52 8.74
N VAL A 461 -29.50 3.87 9.62
CA VAL A 461 -29.63 3.99 11.07
C VAL A 461 -29.18 5.39 11.52
N LEU A 462 -28.10 5.94 10.94
CA LEU A 462 -27.64 7.30 11.23
C LEU A 462 -28.70 8.33 10.80
N GLU A 463 -29.32 8.13 9.65
CA GLU A 463 -30.41 8.97 9.16
C GLU A 463 -31.65 8.87 10.08
N LYS A 464 -32.00 7.67 10.57
CA LYS A 464 -33.07 7.46 11.55
C LYS A 464 -32.80 8.16 12.88
N LEU A 465 -31.55 8.16 13.36
CA LEU A 465 -31.16 8.93 14.54
C LEU A 465 -31.48 10.43 14.37
N ARG A 466 -31.13 11.00 13.21
CA ARG A 466 -31.33 12.42 12.90
C ARG A 466 -32.80 12.79 12.68
N THR A 467 -33.51 12.06 11.85
CA THR A 467 -34.86 12.43 11.38
C THR A 467 -35.99 11.92 12.26
N ALA A 468 -35.96 10.65 12.66
CA ALA A 468 -37.05 10.02 13.40
C ALA A 468 -36.89 10.17 14.92
N LEU A 469 -35.66 10.10 15.45
CA LEU A 469 -35.35 10.22 16.86
C LEU A 469 -34.89 11.62 17.28
N HIS A 470 -34.71 12.54 16.33
CA HIS A 470 -34.29 13.93 16.53
C HIS A 470 -33.01 14.06 17.39
N VAL A 471 -32.09 13.13 17.21
CA VAL A 471 -30.78 13.19 17.86
C VAL A 471 -29.90 14.17 17.07
N HIS A 472 -29.49 15.26 17.71
CA HIS A 472 -28.57 16.22 17.11
C HIS A 472 -27.15 15.67 17.07
N ALA A 473 -26.31 16.25 16.20
CA ALA A 473 -24.87 15.98 16.15
C ALA A 473 -24.25 16.06 17.55
N THR A 474 -23.32 15.15 17.86
CA THR A 474 -22.65 15.15 19.18
C THR A 474 -21.78 16.40 19.31
N ASP A 475 -21.98 17.20 20.36
CA ASP A 475 -21.10 18.31 20.72
C ASP A 475 -19.82 17.76 21.36
N ASP A 476 -18.73 17.75 20.63
CA ASP A 476 -17.39 17.32 21.08
C ASP A 476 -16.45 18.52 21.40
N SER A 477 -16.99 19.70 21.57
CA SER A 477 -16.21 20.92 21.88
C SER A 477 -15.43 20.85 23.21
N ALA A 478 -15.86 19.96 24.12
CA ALA A 478 -15.22 19.75 25.43
C ALA A 478 -13.96 18.88 25.37
N ARG A 479 -13.62 18.30 24.21
CA ARG A 479 -12.52 17.32 24.03
C ARG A 479 -11.13 17.88 24.37
N ASP A 480 -10.85 19.14 24.06
CA ASP A 480 -9.53 19.74 24.31
C ASP A 480 -9.25 19.97 25.83
N GLY A 481 -10.28 20.08 26.64
CA GLY A 481 -10.20 20.27 28.08
C GLY A 481 -10.09 18.99 28.91
N ALA A 482 -10.55 17.87 28.39
CA ALA A 482 -10.66 16.56 29.06
C ALA A 482 -11.27 16.62 30.49
N LYS A 483 -12.19 17.57 30.72
CA LYS A 483 -12.91 17.72 32.01
C LYS A 483 -14.12 16.82 32.01
N PRO A 484 -14.50 16.24 33.18
CA PRO A 484 -15.77 15.52 33.31
C PRO A 484 -16.94 16.35 32.76
N THR A 485 -17.73 15.73 31.91
CA THR A 485 -18.81 16.41 31.19
C THR A 485 -20.14 15.70 31.45
N ASN A 486 -21.15 16.46 31.86
CA ASN A 486 -22.50 15.91 32.05
C ASN A 486 -23.24 15.99 30.70
N ALA A 487 -23.90 14.90 30.35
CA ALA A 487 -24.72 14.80 29.16
C ALA A 487 -25.79 13.71 29.30
N ASP A 488 -26.84 13.82 28.48
CA ASP A 488 -27.87 12.76 28.42
C ASP A 488 -27.46 11.70 27.39
N VAL A 489 -27.81 10.43 27.68
CA VAL A 489 -27.73 9.31 26.75
C VAL A 489 -28.75 9.53 25.65
N ALA A 490 -28.29 9.85 24.43
CA ALA A 490 -29.16 10.15 23.30
C ALA A 490 -29.62 8.89 22.55
N ALA A 491 -28.76 7.88 22.46
CA ALA A 491 -29.06 6.59 21.84
C ALA A 491 -28.08 5.50 22.31
N ILE A 492 -28.48 4.24 22.14
CA ILE A 492 -27.65 3.07 22.43
C ILE A 492 -27.68 2.15 21.20
N TRP A 493 -26.49 1.74 20.73
CA TRP A 493 -26.29 0.81 19.62
C TRP A 493 -25.67 -0.50 20.11
N ASP A 494 -26.30 -1.65 19.83
CA ASP A 494 -25.83 -2.96 20.29
C ASP A 494 -24.95 -3.72 19.30
N GLY A 495 -24.59 -3.07 18.18
CA GLY A 495 -23.85 -3.66 17.08
C GLY A 495 -24.72 -4.09 15.90
N HIS A 496 -26.05 -4.16 16.09
CA HIS A 496 -27.03 -4.58 15.09
C HIS A 496 -28.24 -3.66 14.99
N ALA A 497 -28.71 -3.13 16.14
CA ALA A 497 -29.89 -2.29 16.22
C ALA A 497 -29.77 -1.19 17.28
N LEU A 498 -30.58 -0.14 17.15
CA LEU A 498 -30.82 0.82 18.24
C LEU A 498 -31.69 0.19 19.30
N VAL A 499 -31.22 0.20 20.56
CA VAL A 499 -31.90 -0.34 21.70
C VAL A 499 -32.22 0.76 22.73
N ASN A 500 -33.30 0.61 23.50
CA ASN A 500 -33.67 1.60 24.51
C ASN A 500 -32.93 1.42 25.82
N LYS A 501 -32.35 0.24 26.06
CA LYS A 501 -31.69 -0.12 27.32
C LYS A 501 -30.62 -1.18 27.09
N ALA A 502 -29.50 -1.09 27.84
CA ALA A 502 -28.49 -2.14 27.96
C ALA A 502 -28.32 -2.57 29.41
N VAL A 503 -27.84 -3.80 29.60
CA VAL A 503 -27.66 -4.46 30.90
C VAL A 503 -26.20 -4.84 31.16
N GLU A 504 -25.91 -5.24 32.39
CA GLU A 504 -24.58 -5.63 32.86
C GLU A 504 -23.88 -6.64 31.91
N GLU A 505 -22.59 -6.50 31.72
CA GLU A 505 -21.70 -7.24 30.78
C GLU A 505 -22.03 -7.08 29.30
N GLN A 506 -23.10 -6.41 28.92
CA GLN A 506 -23.44 -6.17 27.52
C GLN A 506 -22.45 -5.17 26.89
N ARG A 507 -21.90 -5.52 25.73
CA ARG A 507 -21.07 -4.61 24.92
C ARG A 507 -21.97 -3.81 24.01
N VAL A 508 -21.95 -2.49 24.17
CA VAL A 508 -22.77 -1.55 23.38
C VAL A 508 -21.96 -0.29 23.04
N ALA A 509 -22.49 0.55 22.17
CA ALA A 509 -22.02 1.91 21.97
C ALA A 509 -23.06 2.90 22.48
N ILE A 510 -22.65 3.79 23.37
CA ILE A 510 -23.47 4.89 23.88
C ILE A 510 -23.22 6.13 23.03
N ILE A 511 -24.28 6.77 22.54
CA ILE A 511 -24.24 8.08 21.90
C ILE A 511 -24.76 9.10 22.91
N ALA A 512 -23.91 10.05 23.30
CA ALA A 512 -24.26 11.15 24.20
C ALA A 512 -24.43 12.47 23.43
N ARG A 513 -25.26 13.40 23.94
CA ARG A 513 -25.45 14.70 23.30
C ARG A 513 -24.21 15.56 23.31
N LYS A 514 -23.35 15.41 24.34
CA LYS A 514 -22.09 16.12 24.51
C LYS A 514 -21.04 15.16 25.06
N THR A 515 -19.78 15.36 24.64
CA THR A 515 -18.69 14.47 25.06
C THR A 515 -17.36 15.20 25.20
N PRO A 516 -16.53 14.83 26.21
CA PRO A 516 -15.12 15.22 26.29
C PRO A 516 -14.20 14.19 25.58
N PHE A 517 -14.74 13.09 25.05
CA PHE A 517 -13.97 12.04 24.41
C PHE A 517 -13.57 12.43 22.98
N TYR A 518 -12.37 12.13 22.62
CA TYR A 518 -11.89 12.20 21.24
C TYR A 518 -12.26 10.88 20.53
N ALA A 519 -12.98 11.01 19.44
CA ALA A 519 -13.26 9.87 18.55
C ALA A 519 -12.10 9.63 17.59
N GLU A 520 -11.77 8.37 17.31
CA GLU A 520 -10.70 8.00 16.39
C GLU A 520 -10.80 8.77 15.06
N GLY A 521 -9.69 9.39 14.67
CA GLY A 521 -9.63 10.18 13.43
C GLY A 521 -8.25 10.77 13.20
N GLY A 522 -7.90 11.08 11.93
CA GLY A 522 -6.62 11.70 11.58
C GLY A 522 -5.39 10.89 12.00
N GLY A 523 -5.50 9.56 12.16
CA GLY A 523 -4.44 8.68 12.64
C GLY A 523 -4.27 8.61 14.14
N GLN A 524 -5.02 9.39 14.94
CA GLN A 524 -5.04 9.27 16.39
C GLN A 524 -6.13 8.29 16.84
N VAL A 525 -5.79 7.35 17.75
CA VAL A 525 -6.73 6.40 18.35
C VAL A 525 -7.78 7.10 19.22
N GLY A 526 -8.95 6.49 19.35
CA GLY A 526 -10.03 6.96 20.20
C GLY A 526 -9.67 6.91 21.69
N ASP A 527 -10.35 7.72 22.49
CA ASP A 527 -10.19 7.70 23.94
C ASP A 527 -10.85 6.52 24.61
N SER A 528 -10.34 6.16 25.77
CA SER A 528 -10.99 5.30 26.78
C SER A 528 -11.38 6.11 28.03
N GLY A 529 -12.23 5.54 28.85
CA GLY A 529 -12.65 6.18 30.08
C GLY A 529 -13.89 5.55 30.70
N MET A 530 -14.67 6.36 31.41
CA MET A 530 -15.85 5.92 32.17
C MET A 530 -17.05 6.81 31.91
N ILE A 531 -18.23 6.21 31.80
CA ILE A 531 -19.52 6.88 31.83
C ILE A 531 -20.23 6.42 33.10
N GLU A 532 -20.48 7.36 34.02
CA GLU A 532 -21.19 7.11 35.26
C GLU A 532 -22.64 7.65 35.15
N LEU A 533 -23.62 6.78 35.43
CA LEU A 533 -25.06 7.12 35.36
C LEU A 533 -25.64 7.08 36.75
N GLN A 534 -26.58 8.00 37.04
CA GLN A 534 -27.28 8.04 38.29
C GLN A 534 -28.47 7.06 38.29
N GLY A 535 -28.29 5.92 38.89
CA GLY A 535 -29.38 4.94 39.10
C GLY A 535 -30.35 5.31 40.21
N GLY A 536 -31.55 4.76 40.15
CA GLY A 536 -32.51 4.90 41.26
C GLY A 536 -31.97 4.41 42.59
N ALA A 537 -32.40 5.02 43.69
CA ALA A 537 -31.99 4.72 45.06
C ALA A 537 -30.49 5.01 45.38
N GLY A 538 -29.86 5.96 44.71
CA GLY A 538 -28.49 6.39 44.98
C GLY A 538 -27.37 5.41 44.50
N ARG A 539 -27.72 4.46 43.65
CA ARG A 539 -26.77 3.55 43.04
C ARG A 539 -26.15 4.22 41.80
N THR A 540 -24.84 4.12 41.62
CA THR A 540 -24.15 4.57 40.41
C THR A 540 -23.96 3.38 39.47
N HIS A 541 -24.45 3.48 38.25
CA HIS A 541 -24.17 2.52 37.18
C HIS A 541 -22.91 2.94 36.48
N ARG A 542 -22.07 2.01 36.04
CA ARG A 542 -20.77 2.28 35.45
C ARG A 542 -20.61 1.58 34.12
N PHE A 543 -20.37 2.38 33.09
CA PHE A 543 -20.05 1.91 31.72
C PHE A 543 -18.62 2.23 31.40
N LYS A 544 -17.81 1.20 31.18
CA LYS A 544 -16.40 1.34 30.79
C LYS A 544 -16.31 1.56 29.30
N VAL A 545 -15.81 2.73 28.90
CA VAL A 545 -15.51 3.05 27.49
C VAL A 545 -14.15 2.45 27.15
N GLU A 546 -14.14 1.48 26.24
CA GLU A 546 -12.95 0.80 25.73
C GLU A 546 -12.36 1.54 24.54
N ASP A 547 -13.23 2.15 23.71
CA ASP A 547 -12.87 2.87 22.49
C ASP A 547 -13.92 3.92 22.16
N THR A 548 -13.51 4.95 21.39
CA THR A 548 -14.39 6.01 20.93
C THR A 548 -14.27 6.18 19.44
N GLN A 549 -15.37 5.97 18.73
CA GLN A 549 -15.44 5.96 17.27
C GLN A 549 -16.39 7.06 16.76
N ARG A 550 -16.21 7.48 15.49
CA ARG A 550 -17.11 8.44 14.83
C ARG A 550 -17.93 7.76 13.73
N ALA A 551 -19.24 7.95 13.74
CA ALA A 551 -20.14 7.56 12.67
C ALA A 551 -20.92 8.79 12.19
N GLY A 552 -20.54 9.34 11.04
CA GLY A 552 -21.08 10.60 10.56
C GLY A 552 -20.87 11.73 11.56
N GLU A 553 -21.97 12.36 12.00
CA GLU A 553 -21.97 13.46 12.99
C GLU A 553 -22.02 12.98 14.45
N PHE A 554 -22.09 11.67 14.71
CA PHE A 554 -22.24 11.10 16.05
C PHE A 554 -20.93 10.54 16.57
N VAL A 555 -20.68 10.70 17.87
CA VAL A 555 -19.59 10.04 18.62
C VAL A 555 -20.14 8.85 19.37
N LEU A 556 -19.57 7.68 19.12
CA LEU A 556 -19.93 6.40 19.70
C LEU A 556 -18.91 6.00 20.77
N HIS A 557 -19.36 5.91 22.03
CA HIS A 557 -18.55 5.42 23.13
C HIS A 557 -18.75 3.91 23.23
N VAL A 558 -17.82 3.14 22.64
CA VAL A 558 -17.88 1.67 22.57
C VAL A 558 -17.30 1.07 23.85
N GLY A 559 -18.03 0.16 24.48
CA GLY A 559 -17.56 -0.44 25.73
C GLY A 559 -18.52 -1.42 26.35
N ARG A 560 -18.36 -1.67 27.64
CA ARG A 560 -19.17 -2.62 28.44
C ARG A 560 -19.74 -1.95 29.67
N LEU A 561 -20.94 -2.36 30.04
CA LEU A 561 -21.56 -1.99 31.32
C LEU A 561 -20.98 -2.89 32.39
N GLU A 562 -20.18 -2.31 33.30
CA GLU A 562 -19.58 -3.07 34.42
C GLU A 562 -20.63 -3.39 35.52
N HIS A 563 -21.51 -2.43 35.82
CA HIS A 563 -22.54 -2.59 36.84
C HIS A 563 -23.83 -1.86 36.47
N GLY A 564 -24.98 -2.54 36.66
CA GLY A 564 -26.31 -1.95 36.58
C GLY A 564 -26.93 -1.97 35.20
N THR A 565 -27.56 -0.87 34.82
CA THR A 565 -28.25 -0.72 33.53
C THR A 565 -28.07 0.70 32.98
N VAL A 566 -28.17 0.88 31.67
CA VAL A 566 -28.21 2.18 31.02
C VAL A 566 -29.42 2.25 30.09
N ALA A 567 -30.15 3.37 30.12
CA ALA A 567 -31.29 3.62 29.26
C ALA A 567 -31.16 4.97 28.55
N VAL A 568 -31.83 5.05 27.40
CA VAL A 568 -31.91 6.30 26.63
C VAL A 568 -32.61 7.37 27.46
N GLY A 569 -32.07 8.58 27.48
CA GLY A 569 -32.56 9.72 28.26
C GLY A 569 -31.99 9.81 29.70
N GLU A 570 -31.19 8.84 30.14
CA GLU A 570 -30.52 8.93 31.44
C GLU A 570 -29.40 9.99 31.43
N HIS A 571 -29.23 10.63 32.58
CA HIS A 571 -28.17 11.62 32.82
C HIS A 571 -26.87 10.89 33.19
N ALA A 572 -25.80 11.25 32.54
CA ALA A 572 -24.50 10.61 32.68
C ALA A 572 -23.38 11.63 32.86
N THR A 573 -22.36 11.26 33.63
CA THR A 573 -21.08 11.98 33.70
C THR A 573 -20.04 11.22 32.92
N LEU A 574 -19.51 11.83 31.87
CA LEU A 574 -18.49 11.26 31.00
C LEU A 574 -17.11 11.71 31.43
N THR A 575 -16.22 10.77 31.72
CA THR A 575 -14.85 11.05 32.22
C THR A 575 -13.83 10.29 31.38
N VAL A 576 -12.92 11.01 30.73
CA VAL A 576 -11.83 10.46 29.91
C VAL A 576 -10.72 9.91 30.84
N GLU A 577 -10.08 8.82 30.44
CA GLU A 577 -8.87 8.31 31.09
C GLU A 577 -7.69 9.25 30.84
N ARG A 578 -7.49 10.16 31.79
CA ARG A 578 -6.58 11.30 31.62
C ARG A 578 -5.14 10.87 31.35
N SER A 579 -4.63 9.88 32.06
CA SER A 579 -3.26 9.38 31.90
C SER A 579 -2.97 8.82 30.49
N ARG A 580 -3.96 8.13 29.91
CA ARG A 580 -3.86 7.63 28.53
C ARG A 580 -3.94 8.79 27.52
N ARG A 581 -4.86 9.73 27.69
CA ARG A 581 -5.00 10.93 26.85
C ARG A 581 -3.73 11.78 26.85
N GLU A 582 -3.09 11.98 27.99
CA GLU A 582 -1.84 12.76 28.09
C GLU A 582 -0.70 12.11 27.30
N ARG A 583 -0.56 10.77 27.36
CA ARG A 583 0.43 10.06 26.53
C ARG A 583 0.13 10.18 25.02
N ILE A 584 -1.13 10.04 24.62
CA ILE A 584 -1.55 10.21 23.24
C ILE A 584 -1.24 11.63 22.76
N ALA A 585 -1.60 12.65 23.53
CA ALA A 585 -1.36 14.05 23.21
C ALA A 585 0.15 14.36 23.08
N ALA A 586 1.00 13.80 23.95
CA ALA A 586 2.44 13.92 23.86
C ALA A 586 3.00 13.26 22.57
N ASN A 587 2.53 12.05 22.24
CA ASN A 587 2.91 11.37 21.00
C ASN A 587 2.42 12.15 19.77
N HIS A 588 1.24 12.77 19.80
CA HIS A 588 0.73 13.58 18.70
C HIS A 588 1.56 14.86 18.49
N THR A 589 1.84 15.59 19.56
CA THR A 589 2.72 16.77 19.50
C THR A 589 4.12 16.39 19.04
N GLY A 590 4.65 15.26 19.52
CA GLY A 590 5.91 14.67 19.06
C GLY A 590 5.90 14.33 17.55
N THR A 591 4.77 13.88 17.03
CA THR A 591 4.57 13.62 15.59
C THR A 591 4.72 14.90 14.76
N HIS A 592 4.10 16.00 15.18
CA HIS A 592 4.21 17.29 14.50
C HIS A 592 5.63 17.86 14.54
N LEU A 593 6.30 17.76 15.70
CA LEU A 593 7.71 18.16 15.84
C LEU A 593 8.63 17.33 14.95
N MET A 594 8.39 16.01 14.88
CA MET A 594 9.15 15.10 14.01
C MET A 594 8.91 15.39 12.54
N ASN A 595 7.65 15.60 12.10
CA ASN A 595 7.33 15.96 10.73
C ASN A 595 8.05 17.26 10.31
N HIS A 596 8.10 18.26 11.21
CA HIS A 596 8.85 19.48 10.97
C HIS A 596 10.35 19.20 10.84
N ALA A 597 10.95 18.40 11.75
CA ALA A 597 12.37 18.06 11.73
C ALA A 597 12.76 17.24 10.48
N LEU A 598 11.91 16.30 10.03
CA LEU A 598 12.13 15.52 8.81
C LEU A 598 12.25 16.45 7.58
N ARG A 599 11.40 17.47 7.47
CA ARG A 599 11.48 18.42 6.34
C ARG A 599 12.70 19.34 6.44
N GLU A 600 13.12 19.68 7.63
CA GLU A 600 14.34 20.46 7.85
C GLU A 600 15.60 19.67 7.46
N VAL A 601 15.62 18.36 7.70
CA VAL A 601 16.76 17.48 7.42
C VAL A 601 16.78 16.95 6.00
N LEU A 602 15.62 16.53 5.48
CA LEU A 602 15.49 15.81 4.21
C LEU A 602 15.02 16.71 3.06
N GLY A 603 14.52 17.92 3.36
CA GLY A 603 14.01 18.87 2.36
C GLY A 603 12.50 18.99 2.33
N GLY A 604 12.00 19.99 1.59
CA GLY A 604 10.57 20.36 1.52
C GLY A 604 9.66 19.32 0.88
N GLU A 605 10.20 18.37 0.13
CA GLU A 605 9.46 17.34 -0.61
C GLU A 605 8.93 16.20 0.30
N VAL A 606 9.25 16.22 1.61
CA VAL A 606 8.74 15.25 2.57
C VAL A 606 7.26 15.51 2.83
N GLU A 607 6.40 14.56 2.48
CA GLU A 607 4.96 14.58 2.71
C GLU A 607 4.51 13.39 3.56
N GLN A 608 3.55 13.62 4.45
CA GLN A 608 2.91 12.56 5.21
C GLN A 608 2.09 11.65 4.28
N ARG A 609 2.21 10.33 4.48
CA ARG A 609 1.45 9.29 3.77
C ARG A 609 0.61 8.42 4.69
N GLY A 610 0.88 8.48 5.98
CA GLY A 610 0.11 7.80 7.00
C GLY A 610 0.60 8.18 8.38
N SER A 611 -0.25 8.05 9.37
CA SER A 611 0.07 8.29 10.78
C SER A 611 -0.70 7.32 11.66
N LEU A 612 -0.11 6.96 12.80
CA LEU A 612 -0.80 6.32 13.92
C LEU A 612 -0.24 6.94 15.20
N VAL A 613 -1.14 7.47 16.02
CA VAL A 613 -0.81 8.05 17.32
C VAL A 613 -1.59 7.29 18.39
N ALA A 614 -0.89 6.49 19.18
CA ALA A 614 -1.42 5.70 20.29
C ALA A 614 -0.75 6.15 21.60
N ASP A 615 -1.14 5.56 22.70
CA ASP A 615 -0.59 5.90 24.03
C ASP A 615 0.79 5.27 24.29
N ASP A 616 1.12 4.20 23.58
CA ASP A 616 2.39 3.47 23.71
C ASP A 616 3.44 3.88 22.69
N ARG A 617 3.04 4.45 21.55
CA ARG A 617 3.93 4.81 20.43
C ARG A 617 3.27 5.74 19.43
N LEU A 618 4.10 6.30 18.55
CA LEU A 618 3.66 6.93 17.31
C LEU A 618 4.29 6.22 16.11
N ARG A 619 3.57 6.23 14.98
CA ARG A 619 4.05 5.79 13.67
C ARG A 619 3.83 6.91 12.66
N PHE A 620 4.83 7.16 11.84
CA PHE A 620 4.74 8.16 10.80
C PHE A 620 5.29 7.64 9.49
N ASP A 621 4.47 7.63 8.47
CA ASP A 621 4.81 7.22 7.11
C ASP A 621 4.97 8.48 6.25
N PHE A 622 6.09 8.61 5.54
CA PHE A 622 6.43 9.80 4.78
C PHE A 622 7.14 9.48 3.47
N THR A 623 7.03 10.40 2.50
CA THR A 623 7.72 10.25 1.21
C THR A 623 9.21 10.47 1.39
N HIS A 624 10.01 9.43 1.07
CA HIS A 624 11.46 9.54 0.92
C HIS A 624 11.99 8.36 0.10
N PRO A 625 12.88 8.61 -0.90
CA PRO A 625 13.25 7.60 -1.90
C PRO A 625 14.20 6.52 -1.38
N LYS A 626 14.98 6.79 -0.36
CA LYS A 626 16.02 5.91 0.19
C LYS A 626 15.91 5.74 1.70
N ALA A 627 16.62 4.76 2.26
CA ALA A 627 16.78 4.67 3.72
C ALA A 627 17.46 5.93 4.27
N MET A 628 17.00 6.40 5.43
CA MET A 628 17.66 7.50 6.11
C MET A 628 19.04 7.06 6.60
N SER A 629 20.02 7.96 6.48
CA SER A 629 21.35 7.72 7.05
C SER A 629 21.32 7.84 8.57
N HIS A 630 22.36 7.31 9.22
CA HIS A 630 22.50 7.40 10.67
C HIS A 630 22.58 8.86 11.14
N GLU A 631 23.25 9.72 10.36
CA GLU A 631 23.38 11.16 10.64
C GLU A 631 22.05 11.88 10.47
N GLU A 632 21.25 11.53 9.44
CA GLU A 632 19.92 12.09 9.23
C GLU A 632 18.98 11.74 10.38
N LEU A 633 18.96 10.46 10.82
CA LEU A 633 18.17 10.03 11.99
C LEU A 633 18.60 10.73 13.28
N ALA A 634 19.91 10.82 13.53
CA ALA A 634 20.45 11.50 14.70
C ALA A 634 20.09 12.98 14.72
N LYS A 635 20.15 13.65 13.56
CA LYS A 635 19.79 15.06 13.43
C LYS A 635 18.31 15.29 13.67
N VAL A 636 17.42 14.43 13.14
CA VAL A 636 15.97 14.51 13.40
C VAL A 636 15.68 14.36 14.89
N GLU A 637 16.19 13.30 15.54
CA GLU A 637 15.97 13.05 16.97
C GLU A 637 16.49 14.22 17.83
N MET A 638 17.68 14.76 17.50
CA MET A 638 18.26 15.91 18.16
C MET A 638 17.40 17.17 18.00
N LEU A 639 16.92 17.48 16.81
CA LEU A 639 16.10 18.67 16.53
C LEU A 639 14.77 18.61 17.28
N VAL A 640 14.12 17.43 17.32
CA VAL A 640 12.88 17.25 18.07
C VAL A 640 13.11 17.51 19.55
N ASN A 641 14.13 16.89 20.15
CA ASN A 641 14.45 17.08 21.56
C ASN A 641 14.88 18.53 21.87
N ALA A 642 15.58 19.20 20.96
CA ALA A 642 15.91 20.61 21.10
C ALA A 642 14.67 21.52 21.10
N LYS A 643 13.65 21.22 20.30
CA LYS A 643 12.35 21.93 20.28
C LYS A 643 11.52 21.63 21.54
N ILE A 644 11.57 20.41 22.07
CA ILE A 644 10.95 20.05 23.35
C ILE A 644 11.57 20.90 24.48
N ALA A 645 12.88 21.00 24.54
CA ALA A 645 13.60 21.75 25.57
C ALA A 645 13.40 23.28 25.53
N LYS A 646 12.93 23.83 24.40
CA LYS A 646 12.63 25.26 24.24
C LYS A 646 11.32 25.71 24.89
N THR A 647 10.52 24.80 25.41
CA THR A 647 9.20 25.09 26.03
C THR A 647 8.30 25.95 25.14
N MET A 648 8.14 25.50 23.88
CA MET A 648 7.36 26.23 22.86
C MET A 648 5.86 26.11 23.12
N VAL A 649 5.11 27.21 22.91
CA VAL A 649 3.65 27.18 22.99
C VAL A 649 3.05 26.25 21.94
N VAL A 650 2.05 25.49 22.32
CA VAL A 650 1.21 24.71 21.41
C VAL A 650 -0.18 25.33 21.45
N ASP A 651 -0.60 25.94 20.34
CA ASP A 651 -1.91 26.60 20.21
C ASP A 651 -2.75 25.94 19.13
N ALA A 652 -4.05 25.83 19.37
CA ALA A 652 -4.98 25.20 18.47
C ALA A 652 -6.29 26.00 18.39
N GLN A 653 -6.62 26.51 17.21
CA GLN A 653 -7.83 27.30 16.98
C GLN A 653 -8.54 26.92 15.68
N VAL A 654 -9.86 27.12 15.67
CA VAL A 654 -10.70 26.93 14.47
C VAL A 654 -10.83 28.28 13.78
N VAL A 655 -10.40 28.34 12.51
CA VAL A 655 -10.35 29.59 11.73
C VAL A 655 -10.86 29.34 10.30
N PRO A 656 -11.30 30.38 9.57
CA PRO A 656 -11.71 30.25 8.17
C PRO A 656 -10.58 29.66 7.32
N LEU A 657 -10.93 28.69 6.45
CA LEU A 657 -9.97 27.89 5.67
C LEU A 657 -9.04 28.76 4.80
N GLU A 658 -9.59 29.79 4.17
CA GLU A 658 -8.79 30.67 3.30
C GLU A 658 -7.74 31.49 4.08
N LEU A 659 -8.07 31.93 5.29
CA LEU A 659 -7.12 32.61 6.17
C LEU A 659 -6.01 31.65 6.63
N ALA A 660 -6.40 30.41 6.95
CA ALA A 660 -5.46 29.37 7.35
C ALA A 660 -4.48 29.00 6.23
N LYS A 661 -4.95 28.89 4.99
CA LYS A 661 -4.11 28.61 3.81
C LYS A 661 -3.10 29.70 3.49
N ALA A 662 -3.39 30.94 3.87
CA ALA A 662 -2.49 32.07 3.65
C ALA A 662 -1.25 32.07 4.55
N ILE A 663 -1.23 31.27 5.63
CA ILE A 663 -0.12 31.20 6.58
C ILE A 663 1.09 30.54 5.91
N ASN A 664 2.22 31.28 5.89
CA ASN A 664 3.47 30.81 5.31
C ASN A 664 4.00 29.57 6.06
N GLY A 665 4.17 28.46 5.33
CA GLY A 665 4.65 27.20 5.89
C GLY A 665 3.56 26.32 6.52
N VAL A 666 2.28 26.69 6.43
CA VAL A 666 1.17 25.82 6.83
C VAL A 666 1.19 24.51 6.03
N ARG A 667 0.85 23.44 6.69
CA ARG A 667 0.83 22.09 6.10
C ARG A 667 -0.56 21.54 6.09
N ALA A 668 -0.95 21.15 4.89
CA ALA A 668 -2.15 20.38 4.61
C ALA A 668 -1.73 19.12 3.85
N VAL A 669 -2.34 18.00 4.13
CA VAL A 669 -2.11 16.77 3.35
C VAL A 669 -2.64 17.00 1.94
N PHE A 670 -1.80 16.79 0.95
CA PHE A 670 -2.18 17.03 -0.45
C PHE A 670 -3.37 16.15 -0.85
N GLY A 671 -4.40 16.78 -1.41
CA GLY A 671 -5.60 16.11 -1.88
C GLY A 671 -6.69 15.86 -0.82
N GLU A 672 -6.47 16.21 0.43
CA GLU A 672 -7.53 16.20 1.43
C GLU A 672 -8.41 17.46 1.34
N ARG A 673 -9.73 17.27 1.48
CA ARG A 673 -10.69 18.37 1.67
C ARG A 673 -10.80 18.67 3.15
N TYR A 674 -10.50 19.91 3.50
CA TYR A 674 -10.65 20.40 4.87
C TYR A 674 -11.99 21.11 5.04
N PRO A 675 -12.62 20.98 6.21
CA PRO A 675 -13.84 21.73 6.51
C PRO A 675 -13.54 23.24 6.53
N ASP A 676 -14.55 24.03 6.27
CA ASP A 676 -14.50 25.46 6.50
C ASP A 676 -15.55 25.82 7.55
N PRO A 677 -15.15 26.27 8.75
CA PRO A 677 -13.78 26.57 9.20
C PRO A 677 -12.94 25.33 9.51
N VAL A 678 -11.59 25.49 9.48
CA VAL A 678 -10.59 24.44 9.74
C VAL A 678 -9.87 24.65 11.08
N ARG A 679 -9.51 23.56 11.77
CA ARG A 679 -8.68 23.64 12.98
C ARG A 679 -7.21 23.65 12.62
N VAL A 680 -6.51 24.74 13.02
CA VAL A 680 -5.06 24.93 12.87
C VAL A 680 -4.39 24.60 14.19
N VAL A 681 -3.35 23.77 14.17
CA VAL A 681 -2.46 23.51 15.32
C VAL A 681 -1.10 24.08 15.01
N SER A 682 -0.58 24.91 15.91
CA SER A 682 0.72 25.55 15.79
C SER A 682 1.61 25.24 16.99
N ILE A 683 2.88 24.94 16.74
CA ILE A 683 3.91 24.77 17.75
C ILE A 683 5.00 25.83 17.50
N GLY A 684 5.16 26.78 18.42
CA GLY A 684 6.15 27.84 18.36
C GLY A 684 5.61 29.25 18.21
N ALA A 685 4.35 29.40 17.77
CA ALA A 685 3.66 30.68 17.71
C ALA A 685 2.16 30.46 18.00
N THR A 686 1.45 31.49 18.46
CA THR A 686 -0.01 31.41 18.59
C THR A 686 -0.70 31.56 17.24
N VAL A 687 -1.86 30.96 17.07
CA VAL A 687 -2.65 31.08 15.82
C VAL A 687 -3.01 32.54 15.52
N PRO A 688 -3.40 33.40 16.51
CA PRO A 688 -3.59 34.82 16.28
C PRO A 688 -2.35 35.53 15.73
N ASP A 689 -1.13 35.21 16.23
CA ASP A 689 0.10 35.82 15.71
C ASP A 689 0.34 35.45 14.25
N LEU A 690 0.08 34.16 13.89
CA LEU A 690 0.19 33.67 12.52
C LEU A 690 -0.78 34.42 11.57
N LEU A 691 -2.01 34.66 12.01
CA LEU A 691 -3.03 35.34 11.22
C LEU A 691 -2.81 36.85 11.12
N ALA A 692 -2.14 37.47 12.11
CA ALA A 692 -1.81 38.90 12.08
C ALA A 692 -0.81 39.26 10.97
N ASP A 693 0.11 38.35 10.64
CA ASP A 693 1.08 38.51 9.54
C ASP A 693 1.32 37.16 8.84
N PRO A 694 0.35 36.65 8.06
CA PRO A 694 0.40 35.30 7.50
C PRO A 694 1.54 35.09 6.51
N SER A 695 2.05 36.13 5.87
CA SER A 695 3.15 36.05 4.90
C SER A 695 4.55 35.98 5.50
N ASN A 696 4.69 36.14 6.81
CA ASN A 696 5.98 36.18 7.50
C ASN A 696 6.79 34.89 7.30
N ALA A 697 8.02 35.04 6.81
CA ALA A 697 8.91 33.91 6.52
C ALA A 697 9.33 33.10 7.77
N ARG A 698 9.32 33.73 8.97
CA ARG A 698 9.64 33.07 10.25
C ARG A 698 8.68 31.95 10.62
N TRP A 699 7.47 31.94 10.09
CA TRP A 699 6.48 30.87 10.35
C TRP A 699 6.93 29.50 9.85
N ARG A 700 7.89 29.45 8.92
CA ARG A 700 8.52 28.22 8.48
C ARG A 700 9.37 27.51 9.56
N GLU A 701 9.75 28.23 10.61
CA GLU A 701 10.47 27.68 11.77
C GLU A 701 9.51 27.02 12.77
N CYS A 702 8.21 27.32 12.66
CA CYS A 702 7.15 26.73 13.47
C CYS A 702 6.56 25.50 12.77
N SER A 703 6.01 24.56 13.56
CA SER A 703 5.15 23.51 13.00
C SER A 703 3.72 24.03 12.96
N VAL A 704 3.16 24.24 11.77
CA VAL A 704 1.77 24.71 11.57
C VAL A 704 1.05 23.71 10.67
N GLU A 705 0.00 23.04 11.19
CA GLU A 705 -0.66 21.95 10.50
C GLU A 705 -2.19 22.01 10.68
N PHE A 706 -2.93 21.54 9.68
CA PHE A 706 -4.36 21.31 9.82
C PHE A 706 -4.56 19.96 10.53
N CYS A 707 -4.99 20.02 11.80
CA CYS A 707 -5.07 18.84 12.64
C CYS A 707 -6.29 18.88 13.58
N GLY A 708 -7.05 17.77 13.59
CA GLY A 708 -8.20 17.58 14.47
C GLY A 708 -7.88 16.92 15.82
N GLY A 709 -6.66 16.41 16.01
CA GLY A 709 -6.26 15.62 17.16
C GLY A 709 -6.01 16.39 18.45
N THR A 710 -5.71 15.66 19.52
CA THR A 710 -5.42 16.25 20.83
C THR A 710 -3.93 16.49 20.99
N HIS A 711 -3.56 17.62 21.61
CA HIS A 711 -2.18 18.05 21.77
C HIS A 711 -1.88 18.47 23.20
N THR A 712 -0.60 18.51 23.56
CA THR A 712 -0.10 19.15 24.77
C THR A 712 -0.29 20.68 24.69
N ARG A 713 -0.12 21.40 25.79
CA ARG A 713 -0.18 22.87 25.80
C ARG A 713 1.18 23.52 25.56
N SER A 714 2.23 22.76 25.78
CA SER A 714 3.60 23.15 25.59
C SER A 714 4.43 21.98 25.05
N SER A 715 5.45 22.28 24.25
CA SER A 715 6.37 21.23 23.78
C SER A 715 7.11 20.50 24.92
N GLU A 716 7.30 21.16 26.06
CA GLU A 716 7.92 20.59 27.26
C GLU A 716 7.15 19.38 27.80
N GLU A 717 5.80 19.37 27.68
CA GLU A 717 4.97 18.27 28.15
C GLU A 717 5.20 16.95 27.35
N VAL A 718 5.85 17.01 26.19
CA VAL A 718 6.34 15.85 25.45
C VAL A 718 7.47 15.14 26.18
N GLN A 719 8.20 15.86 27.04
CA GLN A 719 9.31 15.43 27.91
C GLN A 719 10.55 14.99 27.12
N HIS A 720 10.51 13.84 26.49
CA HIS A 720 11.59 13.27 25.71
C HIS A 720 11.05 12.55 24.47
N PHE A 721 11.87 12.45 23.42
CA PHE A 721 11.52 11.79 22.17
C PHE A 721 12.65 10.84 21.75
N ALA A 722 12.29 9.63 21.32
CA ALA A 722 13.23 8.63 20.81
C ALA A 722 12.69 7.90 19.58
N ILE A 723 13.48 7.81 18.52
CA ILE A 723 13.16 7.01 17.31
C ILE A 723 13.55 5.55 17.59
N LEU A 724 12.58 4.64 17.56
CA LEU A 724 12.83 3.21 17.83
C LEU A 724 13.24 2.45 16.57
N SER A 725 12.69 2.79 15.43
CA SER A 725 13.04 2.17 14.15
C SER A 725 12.69 3.06 12.95
N GLU A 726 13.39 2.84 11.85
CA GLU A 726 13.13 3.41 10.54
C GLU A 726 13.21 2.29 9.50
N GLY A 727 12.30 2.27 8.54
CA GLY A 727 12.28 1.23 7.51
C GLY A 727 11.39 1.58 6.32
N ALA A 728 11.43 0.76 5.27
CA ALA A 728 10.54 0.90 4.13
C ALA A 728 9.14 0.41 4.49
N SER A 729 8.11 1.20 4.17
CA SER A 729 6.70 0.78 4.20
C SER A 729 6.23 0.34 2.81
N SER A 730 6.62 1.09 1.79
CA SER A 730 6.42 0.78 0.37
C SER A 730 7.47 1.52 -0.46
N ALA A 731 7.47 1.33 -1.78
CA ALA A 731 8.39 2.07 -2.65
C ALA A 731 8.20 3.58 -2.49
N GLY A 732 9.28 4.30 -2.22
CA GLY A 732 9.26 5.75 -2.00
C GLY A 732 8.60 6.21 -0.70
N ILE A 733 8.21 5.30 0.21
CA ILE A 733 7.62 5.63 1.50
C ILE A 733 8.43 4.98 2.62
N ARG A 734 8.91 5.84 3.52
CA ARG A 734 9.60 5.41 4.74
C ARG A 734 8.66 5.48 5.93
N ARG A 735 8.92 4.65 6.92
CA ARG A 735 8.13 4.51 8.16
C ARG A 735 9.04 4.66 9.36
N ILE A 736 8.69 5.57 10.25
CA ILE A 736 9.32 5.73 11.56
C ILE A 736 8.34 5.28 12.64
N PHE A 737 8.84 4.50 13.60
CA PHE A 737 8.24 4.31 14.91
C PHE A 737 9.04 5.09 15.94
N ALA A 738 8.34 5.86 16.79
CA ALA A 738 8.96 6.61 17.86
C ALA A 738 8.08 6.62 19.12
N VAL A 739 8.64 7.07 20.21
CA VAL A 739 7.97 7.18 21.51
C VAL A 739 8.31 8.52 22.17
N THR A 740 7.44 8.95 23.09
CA THR A 740 7.63 10.16 23.89
C THR A 740 7.49 9.86 25.40
N GLY A 741 7.72 10.87 26.23
CA GLY A 741 7.45 10.80 27.68
C GLY A 741 8.19 9.69 28.39
N THR A 742 7.48 8.98 29.24
CA THR A 742 8.03 7.88 30.07
C THR A 742 8.63 6.76 29.25
N ALA A 743 8.07 6.42 28.09
CA ALA A 743 8.58 5.38 27.21
C ALA A 743 9.94 5.80 26.59
N ALA A 744 10.09 7.07 26.18
CA ALA A 744 11.35 7.59 25.68
C ALA A 744 12.41 7.69 26.79
N HIS A 745 12.04 8.05 28.01
CA HIS A 745 12.93 8.00 29.17
C HIS A 745 13.41 6.59 29.50
N ALA A 746 12.51 5.60 29.43
CA ALA A 746 12.87 4.19 29.61
C ALA A 746 13.86 3.72 28.52
N ALA A 747 13.65 4.13 27.27
CA ALA A 747 14.58 3.85 26.18
C ALA A 747 15.96 4.49 26.42
N ALA A 748 15.99 5.73 26.89
CA ALA A 748 17.25 6.41 27.26
C ALA A 748 17.98 5.74 28.45
N ALA A 749 17.23 5.29 29.47
CA ALA A 749 17.79 4.55 30.62
C ALA A 749 18.38 3.19 30.19
N SER A 750 17.67 2.45 29.29
CA SER A 750 18.17 1.21 28.71
C SER A 750 19.46 1.46 27.92
N ALA A 751 19.51 2.52 27.13
CA ALA A 751 20.70 2.92 26.38
C ALA A 751 21.89 3.25 27.32
N ALA A 752 21.69 4.01 28.39
CA ALA A 752 22.71 4.33 29.37
C ALA A 752 23.26 3.07 30.08
N ASN A 753 22.37 2.13 30.43
CA ASN A 753 22.78 0.85 31.02
C ASN A 753 23.67 0.03 30.07
N LEU A 754 23.21 -0.10 28.81
CA LEU A 754 23.97 -0.82 27.78
C LEU A 754 25.32 -0.16 27.47
N GLU A 755 25.41 1.15 27.52
CA GLU A 755 26.67 1.88 27.33
C GLU A 755 27.68 1.60 28.47
N GLN A 756 27.16 1.53 29.71
CA GLN A 756 28.00 1.13 30.88
C GLN A 756 28.46 -0.32 30.75
N ARG A 757 27.58 -1.24 30.37
CA ARG A 757 27.91 -2.66 30.11
C ARG A 757 28.97 -2.80 29.02
N LEU A 758 28.80 -2.06 27.91
CA LEU A 758 29.75 -2.07 26.79
C LEU A 758 31.13 -1.55 27.22
N ALA A 759 31.17 -0.49 28.05
CA ALA A 759 32.42 0.03 28.63
C ALA A 759 33.11 -0.99 29.56
N ALA A 760 32.32 -1.74 30.32
CA ALA A 760 32.81 -2.84 31.15
C ALA A 760 33.33 -4.01 30.32
N ALA A 761 32.61 -4.41 29.32
CA ALA A 761 32.93 -5.52 28.40
C ALA A 761 34.28 -5.33 27.69
N ARG A 762 34.66 -4.08 27.39
CA ARG A 762 35.99 -3.75 26.81
C ARG A 762 37.17 -4.18 27.68
N LYS A 763 36.95 -4.34 29.00
CA LYS A 763 37.95 -4.75 29.96
C LYS A 763 37.97 -6.27 30.21
N LEU A 764 36.99 -6.97 29.70
CA LEU A 764 36.89 -8.43 29.84
C LEU A 764 37.69 -9.15 28.76
N GLU A 765 38.11 -10.36 29.11
CA GLU A 765 38.79 -11.27 28.21
C GLU A 765 38.18 -12.69 28.35
N GLY A 766 38.48 -13.56 27.40
CA GLY A 766 38.12 -14.96 27.49
C GLY A 766 36.63 -15.21 27.40
N GLU A 767 36.16 -16.16 28.19
CA GLU A 767 34.80 -16.61 28.23
C GLU A 767 33.85 -15.52 28.74
N ALA A 768 34.23 -14.78 29.77
CA ALA A 768 33.45 -13.67 30.30
C ALA A 768 33.17 -12.57 29.26
N LEU A 769 34.12 -12.29 28.36
CA LEU A 769 33.89 -11.38 27.22
C LEU A 769 32.85 -11.97 26.25
N THR A 770 32.98 -13.25 25.99
CA THR A 770 32.07 -13.93 25.01
C THR A 770 30.62 -13.93 25.50
N GLU A 771 30.40 -14.24 26.76
CA GLU A 771 29.09 -14.21 27.42
C GLU A 771 28.49 -12.80 27.45
N GLU A 772 29.27 -11.81 27.93
CA GLU A 772 28.76 -10.44 28.06
C GLU A 772 28.45 -9.80 26.71
N VAL A 773 29.27 -10.00 25.67
CA VAL A 773 29.03 -9.48 24.34
C VAL A 773 27.79 -10.12 23.69
N THR A 774 27.58 -11.40 23.96
CA THR A 774 26.36 -12.12 23.49
C THR A 774 25.11 -11.53 24.18
N ALA A 775 25.19 -11.31 25.49
CA ALA A 775 24.09 -10.72 26.27
C ALA A 775 23.81 -9.26 25.89
N ILE A 776 24.82 -8.44 25.62
CA ILE A 776 24.65 -7.07 25.09
C ILE A 776 23.98 -7.09 23.73
N ALA A 777 24.39 -7.99 22.85
CA ALA A 777 23.82 -8.09 21.53
C ALA A 777 22.34 -8.54 21.52
N SER A 778 21.96 -9.45 22.41
CA SER A 778 20.55 -9.83 22.64
C SER A 778 19.77 -8.66 23.18
N ALA A 779 20.27 -7.99 24.20
CA ALA A 779 19.63 -6.83 24.82
C ALA A 779 19.41 -5.65 23.84
N LEU A 780 20.33 -5.39 22.91
CA LEU A 780 20.17 -4.40 21.84
C LEU A 780 19.01 -4.72 20.90
N THR A 781 18.66 -6.00 20.76
CA THR A 781 17.55 -6.46 19.92
C THR A 781 16.22 -6.44 20.68
N GLU A 782 16.23 -6.82 21.95
CA GLU A 782 15.03 -7.04 22.76
C GLU A 782 14.54 -5.79 23.51
N LEU A 783 15.46 -4.94 23.97
CA LEU A 783 15.10 -3.75 24.73
C LEU A 783 14.71 -2.58 23.82
N PRO A 784 13.74 -1.76 24.22
CA PRO A 784 13.43 -0.51 23.54
C PRO A 784 14.59 0.46 23.74
N VAL A 785 15.39 0.68 22.71
CA VAL A 785 16.44 1.70 22.66
C VAL A 785 16.31 2.49 21.37
N SER A 786 16.77 3.77 21.38
CA SER A 786 16.78 4.57 20.16
C SER A 786 17.60 3.89 19.05
N VAL A 787 17.11 3.93 17.83
CA VAL A 787 17.86 3.47 16.66
C VAL A 787 19.16 4.26 16.49
N VAL A 788 19.17 5.52 16.85
CA VAL A 788 20.37 6.39 16.86
C VAL A 788 21.43 5.84 17.83
N PHE A 789 21.02 5.48 19.05
CA PHE A 789 21.90 4.83 20.01
C PHE A 789 22.43 3.49 19.46
N ARG A 790 21.55 2.66 18.91
CA ARG A 790 21.90 1.34 18.37
C ARG A 790 22.99 1.46 17.29
N HIS A 791 22.82 2.35 16.33
CA HIS A 791 23.81 2.61 15.29
C HIS A 791 25.14 3.13 15.84
N ARG A 792 25.09 3.98 16.86
CA ARG A 792 26.29 4.54 17.52
C ARG A 792 27.15 3.46 18.16
N VAL A 793 26.54 2.45 18.80
CA VAL A 793 27.28 1.42 19.55
C VAL A 793 27.61 0.17 18.72
N GLU A 794 26.94 -0.03 17.59
CA GLU A 794 27.13 -1.20 16.73
C GLU A 794 28.61 -1.49 16.36
N PRO A 795 29.43 -0.51 15.96
CA PRO A 795 30.84 -0.76 15.64
C PRO A 795 31.62 -1.34 16.81
N ALA A 796 31.38 -0.84 18.05
CA ALA A 796 32.03 -1.34 19.25
C ALA A 796 31.57 -2.76 19.60
N VAL A 797 30.31 -3.10 19.41
CA VAL A 797 29.80 -4.48 19.60
C VAL A 797 30.41 -5.44 18.59
N VAL A 798 30.54 -5.02 17.32
CA VAL A 798 31.20 -5.81 16.28
C VAL A 798 32.68 -6.08 16.63
N GLU A 799 33.41 -5.04 17.05
CA GLU A 799 34.79 -5.17 17.47
C GLU A 799 34.96 -6.20 18.61
N LEU A 800 34.15 -6.09 19.66
CA LEU A 800 34.20 -7.03 20.78
C LEU A 800 33.79 -8.45 20.40
N ARG A 801 32.85 -8.62 19.47
CA ARG A 801 32.48 -9.93 18.93
C ARG A 801 33.64 -10.59 18.18
N GLU A 802 34.36 -9.84 17.34
CA GLU A 802 35.53 -10.39 16.66
C GLU A 802 36.63 -10.76 17.67
N LYS A 803 36.91 -9.93 18.72
CA LYS A 803 37.84 -10.28 19.80
C LYS A 803 37.41 -11.58 20.51
N ALA A 804 36.14 -11.74 20.84
CA ALA A 804 35.63 -12.95 21.48
C ALA A 804 35.75 -14.19 20.57
N LYS A 805 35.52 -14.02 19.27
CA LYS A 805 35.64 -15.07 18.24
C LYS A 805 37.10 -15.49 18.03
N GLU A 806 38.02 -14.54 17.99
CA GLU A 806 39.47 -14.82 17.93
C GLU A 806 39.94 -15.63 19.13
N TRP A 807 39.52 -15.23 20.34
CA TRP A 807 39.82 -15.98 21.56
C TRP A 807 39.29 -17.42 21.51
N ARG A 808 38.03 -17.62 21.10
CA ARG A 808 37.44 -18.95 20.95
C ARG A 808 38.23 -19.80 19.95
N LYS A 809 38.61 -19.22 18.83
CA LYS A 809 39.40 -19.90 17.80
C LYS A 809 40.80 -20.31 18.30
N ALA A 810 41.44 -19.44 19.09
CA ALA A 810 42.72 -19.74 19.74
C ALA A 810 42.58 -20.90 20.75
N GLN A 811 41.51 -20.86 21.56
CA GLN A 811 41.22 -21.93 22.54
C GLN A 811 40.95 -23.29 21.89
N GLU A 812 40.16 -23.28 20.81
CA GLU A 812 39.89 -24.48 19.99
C GLU A 812 41.20 -25.00 19.36
N GLY A 813 42.07 -24.11 18.91
CA GLY A 813 43.42 -24.46 18.40
C GLY A 813 44.29 -25.11 19.43
N ALA A 814 44.43 -24.49 20.61
CA ALA A 814 45.21 -24.98 21.75
C ALA A 814 44.67 -26.37 22.22
N ASN A 815 43.35 -26.49 22.35
CA ASN A 815 42.73 -27.77 22.69
C ASN A 815 43.02 -28.87 21.66
N ARG A 816 42.96 -28.51 20.35
CA ARG A 816 43.31 -29.46 19.27
C ARG A 816 44.74 -29.93 19.35
N GLU A 817 45.73 -29.06 19.72
CA GLU A 817 47.15 -29.47 19.89
C GLU A 817 47.32 -30.45 21.04
N VAL A 818 46.66 -30.21 22.19
CA VAL A 818 46.67 -31.14 23.33
C VAL A 818 46.11 -32.50 22.96
N VAL A 819 44.94 -32.49 22.26
CA VAL A 819 44.25 -33.70 21.81
C VAL A 819 45.09 -34.49 20.80
N VAL A 820 45.80 -33.80 19.89
CA VAL A 820 46.72 -34.44 18.93
C VAL A 820 47.95 -34.99 19.64
N ALA A 821 48.47 -34.36 20.69
CA ALA A 821 49.55 -34.90 21.48
C ALA A 821 49.14 -36.22 22.17
N GLN A 822 47.97 -36.23 22.84
CA GLN A 822 47.41 -37.49 23.40
C GLN A 822 47.27 -38.59 22.33
N ALA A 823 46.82 -38.22 21.14
CA ALA A 823 46.69 -39.17 20.04
C ALA A 823 48.03 -39.76 19.58
N ARG A 824 49.11 -38.98 19.57
CA ARG A 824 50.48 -39.44 19.26
C ARG A 824 50.98 -40.43 20.30
N GLU A 825 50.76 -40.16 21.60
CA GLU A 825 51.09 -41.09 22.68
C GLU A 825 50.35 -42.43 22.58
N ILE A 826 49.03 -42.35 22.26
CA ILE A 826 48.24 -43.56 21.99
C ILE A 826 48.83 -44.32 20.82
N ALA A 827 49.25 -43.64 19.75
CA ALA A 827 49.84 -44.32 18.59
C ALA A 827 51.19 -44.98 18.89
N GLU A 828 51.98 -44.46 19.84
CA GLU A 828 53.28 -45.01 20.26
C GLU A 828 53.12 -46.24 21.13
N ARG A 829 52.23 -46.25 22.08
CA ARG A 829 52.04 -47.36 23.03
C ARG A 829 51.14 -48.48 22.51
N ALA A 830 50.29 -48.16 21.53
CA ALA A 830 49.35 -49.15 20.99
C ALA A 830 50.04 -50.22 20.12
N SER A 831 49.61 -51.46 20.25
CA SER A 831 50.03 -52.55 19.45
C SER A 831 48.82 -53.43 19.06
N GLY A 832 48.89 -54.15 17.93
CA GLY A 832 47.85 -55.07 17.45
C GLY A 832 47.04 -54.55 16.26
N LEU A 833 46.04 -55.37 15.87
CA LEU A 833 45.19 -55.11 14.66
C LEU A 833 44.19 -53.97 14.83
N PHE A 834 43.82 -53.67 16.09
CA PHE A 834 42.89 -52.56 16.38
C PHE A 834 43.29 -51.79 17.63
N ILE A 835 42.94 -50.53 17.64
CA ILE A 835 43.15 -49.50 18.69
C ILE A 835 41.80 -48.95 19.11
N VAL A 836 41.46 -49.07 20.39
CA VAL A 836 40.22 -48.47 21.00
C VAL A 836 40.65 -47.75 22.24
N GLU A 837 40.60 -46.41 22.18
CA GLU A 837 41.06 -45.55 23.26
C GLU A 837 40.19 -44.33 23.44
N SER A 838 40.26 -43.68 24.58
CA SER A 838 39.64 -42.38 24.83
C SER A 838 40.65 -41.25 24.77
N VAL A 839 40.17 -40.13 24.29
CA VAL A 839 40.93 -38.84 24.27
C VAL A 839 40.13 -37.84 25.09
N THR A 840 40.79 -37.18 26.03
CA THR A 840 40.11 -36.24 26.93
C THR A 840 39.97 -34.86 26.28
N GLY A 841 38.78 -34.25 26.44
CA GLY A 841 38.54 -32.86 26.02
C GLY A 841 38.45 -32.67 24.48
N ALA A 842 38.28 -33.73 23.71
CA ALA A 842 38.17 -33.59 22.26
C ALA A 842 36.73 -33.28 21.83
N ASP A 843 36.53 -32.12 21.21
CA ASP A 843 35.35 -31.85 20.37
C ASP A 843 35.37 -32.77 19.10
N PRO A 844 34.29 -32.86 18.34
CA PRO A 844 34.25 -33.72 17.15
C PRO A 844 35.35 -33.39 16.12
N ALA A 845 35.76 -32.14 15.95
CA ALA A 845 36.80 -31.75 15.02
C ALA A 845 38.22 -32.10 15.51
N ALA A 846 38.48 -31.88 16.79
CA ALA A 846 39.72 -32.29 17.44
C ALA A 846 39.87 -33.82 17.46
N LEU A 847 38.79 -34.57 17.70
CA LEU A 847 38.75 -36.03 17.65
C LEU A 847 39.12 -36.58 16.27
N LEU A 848 38.69 -35.92 15.19
CA LEU A 848 39.11 -36.29 13.81
C LEU A 848 40.59 -35.99 13.56
N SER A 849 41.09 -34.89 14.12
CA SER A 849 42.52 -34.56 14.07
C SER A 849 43.36 -35.59 14.82
N ALA A 850 42.85 -36.03 15.98
CA ALA A 850 43.44 -37.14 16.77
C ALA A 850 43.46 -38.44 15.99
N LEU A 851 42.33 -38.81 15.38
CA LEU A 851 42.20 -40.00 14.55
C LEU A 851 43.21 -40.01 13.40
N SER A 852 43.36 -38.87 12.72
CA SER A 852 44.35 -38.73 11.62
C SER A 852 45.78 -38.82 12.13
N ALA A 853 46.10 -38.31 13.33
CA ALA A 853 47.44 -38.43 13.94
C ALA A 853 47.80 -39.88 14.31
N VAL A 854 46.83 -40.65 14.84
CA VAL A 854 47.01 -42.09 15.08
C VAL A 854 47.19 -42.87 13.78
N ARG A 855 46.37 -42.57 12.77
CA ARG A 855 46.42 -43.17 11.42
C ARG A 855 47.80 -43.02 10.76
N ALA A 856 48.39 -41.82 10.87
CA ALA A 856 49.71 -41.53 10.27
C ALA A 856 50.82 -42.41 10.80
N LYS A 857 50.73 -42.89 12.05
CA LYS A 857 51.73 -43.85 12.67
C LYS A 857 51.27 -45.31 12.63
N ARG A 858 49.97 -45.59 12.51
CA ARG A 858 49.35 -46.92 12.59
C ARG A 858 48.44 -47.14 11.35
N ALA A 859 49.11 -47.19 10.20
CA ALA A 859 48.43 -47.33 8.92
C ALA A 859 47.60 -48.58 8.76
N ASP A 860 48.08 -49.69 9.32
CA ASP A 860 47.53 -51.06 9.16
C ASP A 860 46.51 -51.45 10.25
N SER A 861 46.35 -50.64 11.34
CA SER A 861 45.42 -50.89 12.43
C SER A 861 44.08 -50.24 12.20
N ALA A 862 42.99 -50.92 12.61
CA ALA A 862 41.70 -50.26 12.77
C ALA A 862 41.72 -49.35 14.02
N ILE A 863 41.21 -48.12 13.93
CA ILE A 863 41.28 -47.09 14.97
C ILE A 863 39.88 -46.66 15.35
N LEU A 864 39.54 -46.67 16.61
CA LEU A 864 38.32 -46.04 17.15
C LEU A 864 38.69 -45.21 18.35
N LEU A 865 38.46 -43.92 18.27
CA LEU A 865 38.67 -42.95 19.34
C LEU A 865 37.34 -42.40 19.86
N MET A 866 37.28 -42.17 21.14
CA MET A 866 36.11 -41.60 21.80
C MET A 866 36.51 -40.43 22.70
N SER A 867 35.63 -39.48 22.87
CA SER A 867 35.77 -38.42 23.86
C SER A 867 34.42 -38.18 24.56
N ALA A 868 34.44 -38.00 25.86
CA ALA A 868 33.28 -37.66 26.66
C ALA A 868 33.32 -36.17 27.04
N ASP A 869 32.24 -35.47 26.74
CA ASP A 869 31.96 -34.16 27.29
C ASP A 869 30.97 -34.34 28.46
N MET A 870 31.46 -34.21 29.66
CA MET A 870 30.67 -34.42 30.90
C MET A 870 29.69 -33.27 31.16
N GLU A 871 30.03 -32.05 30.76
CA GLU A 871 29.18 -30.86 30.92
C GLU A 871 28.10 -30.78 29.83
N GLY A 872 28.48 -30.99 28.60
CA GLY A 872 27.56 -31.04 27.45
C GLY A 872 26.74 -32.32 27.32
N GLY A 873 26.98 -33.30 28.20
CA GLY A 873 26.22 -34.55 28.21
C GLY A 873 26.34 -35.40 26.92
N LYS A 874 27.53 -35.38 26.28
CA LYS A 874 27.73 -35.99 24.97
C LYS A 874 28.98 -36.88 24.93
N VAL A 875 28.94 -37.94 24.10
CA VAL A 875 30.10 -38.71 23.73
C VAL A 875 30.29 -38.59 22.21
N SER A 876 31.48 -38.24 21.79
CA SER A 876 31.91 -38.21 20.39
C SER A 876 32.73 -39.49 20.07
N ILE A 877 32.46 -40.11 18.97
CA ILE A 877 33.10 -41.36 18.51
C ILE A 877 33.52 -41.18 17.06
N ALA A 878 34.75 -41.54 16.76
CA ALA A 878 35.26 -41.57 15.38
C ALA A 878 36.00 -42.90 15.13
N ALA A 879 35.73 -43.54 14.03
CA ALA A 879 36.30 -44.81 13.64
C ALA A 879 36.87 -44.77 12.21
N ASP A 880 38.04 -45.43 12.04
CA ASP A 880 38.74 -45.53 10.75
C ASP A 880 39.27 -46.96 10.62
N VAL A 881 38.92 -47.71 9.53
CA VAL A 881 39.27 -49.11 9.30
C VAL A 881 39.91 -49.24 7.94
N PRO A 882 41.17 -49.71 7.90
CA PRO A 882 41.87 -50.02 6.63
C PRO A 882 41.16 -51.08 5.80
N LYS A 883 41.34 -51.07 4.49
CA LYS A 883 40.70 -52.01 3.56
C LYS A 883 40.97 -53.47 3.88
N ALA A 884 42.18 -53.76 4.26
CA ALA A 884 42.59 -55.15 4.63
C ALA A 884 41.84 -55.74 5.85
N LEU A 885 41.35 -54.84 6.77
CA LEU A 885 40.56 -55.23 7.95
C LEU A 885 39.07 -55.18 7.69
N GLN A 886 38.65 -54.37 6.73
CA GLN A 886 37.25 -54.40 6.22
C GLN A 886 36.95 -55.73 5.53
N ASP A 887 37.92 -56.28 4.77
CA ASP A 887 37.80 -57.56 4.08
C ASP A 887 37.76 -58.74 5.07
N LYS A 888 38.27 -58.55 6.30
CA LYS A 888 38.15 -59.49 7.43
C LYS A 888 36.87 -59.36 8.22
N GLY A 889 35.93 -58.45 7.79
CA GLY A 889 34.63 -58.33 8.35
C GLY A 889 34.45 -57.16 9.37
N LEU A 890 35.47 -56.32 9.63
CA LEU A 890 35.37 -55.18 10.52
C LEU A 890 35.06 -53.93 9.69
N LYS A 891 33.82 -53.38 9.80
CA LYS A 891 33.39 -52.15 9.12
C LYS A 891 33.27 -51.01 10.13
N ALA A 892 33.81 -49.82 9.81
CA ALA A 892 33.81 -48.64 10.69
C ALA A 892 32.41 -48.24 11.15
N GLY A 893 31.39 -48.28 10.25
CA GLY A 893 30.01 -47.90 10.56
C GLY A 893 29.36 -48.80 11.60
N ASP A 894 29.56 -50.13 11.51
CA ASP A 894 29.01 -51.10 12.45
C ASP A 894 29.76 -51.04 13.79
N TRP A 895 31.08 -50.84 13.74
CA TRP A 895 31.94 -50.66 14.91
C TRP A 895 31.60 -49.44 15.73
N ALA A 896 31.48 -48.27 15.07
CA ALA A 896 31.06 -47.00 15.71
C ALA A 896 29.64 -47.11 16.29
N ARG A 897 28.73 -47.82 15.61
CA ARG A 897 27.36 -48.06 16.11
C ARG A 897 27.37 -48.89 17.40
N ALA A 898 28.11 -49.98 17.45
CA ALA A 898 28.21 -50.81 18.64
C ALA A 898 28.73 -50.03 19.85
N ALA A 899 29.71 -49.16 19.63
CA ALA A 899 30.20 -48.25 20.68
C ALA A 899 29.14 -47.19 21.11
N ALA A 900 28.44 -46.59 20.14
CA ALA A 900 27.42 -45.57 20.41
C ALA A 900 26.23 -46.12 21.17
N GLU A 901 25.76 -47.32 20.83
CA GLU A 901 24.64 -47.97 21.53
C GLU A 901 24.95 -48.21 23.03
N ALA A 902 26.20 -48.56 23.37
CA ALA A 902 26.63 -48.77 24.75
C ALA A 902 26.64 -47.47 25.61
N CYS A 903 26.63 -46.28 24.98
CA CYS A 903 26.57 -44.98 25.65
C CYS A 903 25.30 -44.20 25.27
N GLY A 904 24.18 -44.88 24.97
CA GLY A 904 22.88 -44.28 24.76
C GLY A 904 22.75 -43.50 23.45
N GLY A 905 23.49 -43.87 22.43
CA GLY A 905 23.51 -43.18 21.16
C GLY A 905 23.14 -44.01 19.95
N LYS A 906 23.31 -43.41 18.79
CA LYS A 906 23.13 -44.04 17.49
C LYS A 906 24.32 -43.68 16.59
N GLY A 907 24.68 -44.56 15.69
CA GLY A 907 25.78 -44.27 14.78
C GLY A 907 25.69 -45.08 13.50
N GLY A 908 26.53 -44.74 12.57
CA GLY A 908 26.67 -45.40 11.29
C GLY A 908 27.67 -44.63 10.42
N GLY A 909 28.04 -45.24 9.30
CA GLY A 909 28.98 -44.61 8.40
C GLY A 909 29.37 -45.57 7.29
N ARG A 910 30.36 -45.14 6.54
CA ARG A 910 30.95 -46.01 5.48
C ARG A 910 31.78 -47.15 6.10
N PRO A 911 32.09 -48.21 5.33
CA PRO A 911 32.94 -49.29 5.82
C PRO A 911 34.35 -48.88 6.24
N ASP A 912 34.90 -47.85 5.61
CA ASP A 912 36.22 -47.30 5.84
C ASP A 912 36.26 -46.30 7.00
N PHE A 913 35.23 -45.43 7.12
CA PHE A 913 35.20 -44.32 8.07
C PHE A 913 33.81 -44.06 8.62
N ALA A 914 33.69 -43.83 9.93
CA ALA A 914 32.43 -43.53 10.58
C ALA A 914 32.59 -42.54 11.74
N GLN A 915 31.52 -41.77 11.95
CA GLN A 915 31.34 -40.95 13.15
C GLN A 915 30.03 -41.35 13.84
N ALA A 916 30.04 -41.33 15.16
CA ALA A 916 28.90 -41.64 15.98
C ALA A 916 28.86 -40.76 17.23
N GLY A 917 27.75 -40.74 17.94
CA GLY A 917 27.65 -40.02 19.20
C GLY A 917 26.76 -40.72 20.21
N GLY A 918 27.03 -40.50 21.49
CA GLY A 918 26.24 -40.97 22.62
C GLY A 918 25.75 -39.84 23.49
N ARG A 919 24.78 -40.11 24.35
CA ARG A 919 24.17 -39.14 25.25
C ARG A 919 24.46 -39.39 26.73
N GLU A 920 25.24 -40.43 27.05
CA GLU A 920 25.54 -40.89 28.38
C GLU A 920 27.08 -40.94 28.59
N PRO A 921 27.74 -39.78 28.82
CA PRO A 921 29.18 -39.70 28.93
C PRO A 921 29.74 -40.54 30.09
N ALA A 922 29.01 -40.75 31.18
CA ALA A 922 29.38 -41.64 32.27
C ALA A 922 29.56 -43.13 31.83
N LYS A 923 28.95 -43.53 30.71
CA LYS A 923 29.09 -44.88 30.12
C LYS A 923 30.21 -44.99 29.10
N LEU A 924 31.13 -44.01 29.00
CA LEU A 924 32.30 -44.10 28.13
C LEU A 924 33.12 -45.40 28.33
N PRO A 925 33.35 -45.90 29.59
CA PRO A 925 34.05 -47.14 29.79
C PRO A 925 33.33 -48.37 29.22
N ASP A 926 31.98 -48.35 29.22
CA ASP A 926 31.14 -49.39 28.62
C ASP A 926 31.25 -49.36 27.11
N ALA A 927 31.24 -48.17 26.49
CA ALA A 927 31.41 -47.96 25.05
C ALA A 927 32.80 -48.48 24.58
N LEU A 928 33.84 -48.17 25.37
CA LEU A 928 35.20 -48.67 25.09
C LEU A 928 35.27 -50.22 25.13
N ARG A 929 34.64 -50.83 26.17
CA ARG A 929 34.54 -52.29 26.25
C ARG A 929 33.78 -52.93 25.07
N ALA A 930 32.64 -52.36 24.75
CA ALA A 930 31.81 -52.76 23.64
C ALA A 930 32.59 -52.73 22.29
N ALA A 931 33.29 -51.63 22.06
CA ALA A 931 34.10 -51.43 20.87
C ALA A 931 35.26 -52.48 20.77
N LYS A 932 35.95 -52.69 21.90
CA LYS A 932 37.03 -53.72 21.97
C LYS A 932 36.49 -55.14 21.71
N ALA A 933 35.38 -55.49 22.36
CA ALA A 933 34.71 -56.77 22.14
C ALA A 933 34.26 -56.98 20.69
N PHE A 934 33.68 -55.93 20.09
CA PHE A 934 33.20 -56.01 18.69
C PHE A 934 34.34 -56.21 17.69
N ALA A 935 35.48 -55.51 17.84
CA ALA A 935 36.62 -55.65 16.99
C ALA A 935 37.30 -57.00 17.20
N GLY A 936 37.50 -57.46 18.47
CA GLY A 936 38.06 -58.74 18.79
C GLY A 936 37.30 -59.92 18.19
N ALA A 937 35.95 -59.88 18.31
CA ALA A 937 35.10 -60.96 17.71
C ALA A 937 35.19 -61.06 16.17
N ARG A 938 35.46 -59.91 15.50
CA ARG A 938 35.56 -59.85 14.01
C ARG A 938 36.95 -60.15 13.48
N LEU A 939 38.00 -59.90 14.22
CA LEU A 939 39.37 -60.05 13.77
C LEU A 939 40.05 -61.28 14.38
N GLY A 940 39.40 -62.02 15.28
CA GLY A 940 39.90 -63.21 15.89
C GLY A 940 41.10 -62.96 16.86
N ALA A 941 41.12 -61.80 17.50
CA ALA A 941 42.17 -61.26 18.38
C ALA A 941 41.72 -61.09 19.81
#